data_83c2da748f3c9120c56a8e49fb509027
#
_entry.id   83c2da748f3c9120c56a8e49fb509027
#
_cell.length_a   1.000
_cell.length_b   1.000
_cell.length_c   1.000
_cell.angle_alpha   90.00
_cell.angle_beta   90.00
_cell.angle_gamma   90.00
#
_symmetry.space_group_name_H-M   'P 1'
#
loop_
_entity.id
_entity.type
_entity.pdbx_description
1 polymer ?
#
loop_
_entity_poly.entity_id
_entity_poly.type
_entity_poly.pdbx_seq_one_letter_code
_entity_poly.pdbx_strand_id
1 'polypeptide(L)'
;MKKLFYAALLLACCCSVSPAAASKEAYLHFMNGMVLERKGSYDLALQEYKRTMALDPESVFVYKQALNLALHIGKVDEAARWAEYVVKADSATADNWVLYGNVRWAKGDLEGARKAYESAVELDPASHEAFYQLASLWSSRDPVKAIGYLEKYRDLRPEDSAEVYYQMAVLYNMKGNKKGVRASLLKSKEADPYYPQPRYMLGEHYELANDTAAALVEYEELSALEPGNKALYNHMGALYAGPAVNDLVEAEKQFLKAYAIDRSDPLACYWLSIISDQRRDFAAAAAFLEGSSALKDDPDAVLRLAYYYTQSDRYVKAIAMLEKAAMKWPDNAEIAYFLALGYDDTGKTKKALEMLKGILRRNPDNAEARMQHGVISERENDMVSAEEHFRYLLGKKPDNANVLNYLGYSLADRGLKLEEAELMIMGAVALEPANGAFLDSLAWVRFRRGNLAGATEAIKQAVAAVHEDPVIWAHAGDIYAASGDNSRAWLAWKKAWLLEKPAKRGKAASRIRELGAKLPAGALPALQLAYMKSFSPAGLPFSSFAKLEGRLRGKTVKFDAIVHFSPPDNFNLTVMGPLMAPLWKARVSGGMTELDAMEIKEIDSHAFSYWATLIAGEMGAWFSGDYLAQAPAWDEPCFEGNGRKVCLEKGLPWPAEIVNKAEPKLVFRPGDYFLKNYYLFPRTLEFKLPFVSLKVTLDPEQMNFDAYNTLKLP
;
A
#
# COMPACT_ATOMS: atom_id res chain seq x y z
N MET A 1 -58.17 1.55 -14.35
CA MET A 1 -59.28 2.22 -15.04
C MET A 1 -58.87 3.43 -15.89
N LYS A 2 -57.74 4.13 -15.66
CA LYS A 2 -57.29 5.24 -16.53
C LYS A 2 -56.59 4.82 -17.85
N LYS A 3 -56.17 3.58 -18.03
CA LYS A 3 -55.56 3.07 -19.28
C LYS A 3 -56.55 2.53 -20.33
N LEU A 4 -57.79 2.35 -19.94
CA LEU A 4 -58.86 1.95 -20.89
C LEU A 4 -59.54 3.17 -21.55
N PHE A 5 -59.37 4.38 -21.01
CA PHE A 5 -59.97 5.59 -21.57
C PHE A 5 -59.17 6.17 -22.76
N TYR A 6 -57.88 5.93 -22.83
CA TYR A 6 -57.02 6.38 -23.96
C TYR A 6 -57.18 5.53 -25.22
N ALA A 7 -57.52 4.26 -25.09
CA ALA A 7 -57.81 3.40 -26.24
C ALA A 7 -59.12 3.73 -26.96
N ALA A 8 -60.06 4.38 -26.26
CA ALA A 8 -61.35 4.78 -26.86
C ALA A 8 -61.26 6.15 -27.55
N LEU A 9 -60.35 7.03 -27.19
CA LEU A 9 -60.17 8.35 -27.81
C LEU A 9 -59.40 8.34 -29.15
N LEU A 10 -58.59 7.33 -29.40
CA LEU A 10 -57.87 7.16 -30.68
C LEU A 10 -58.75 6.57 -31.79
N LEU A 11 -59.93 6.09 -31.47
CA LEU A 11 -60.89 5.55 -32.46
C LEU A 11 -61.84 6.60 -33.04
N ALA A 12 -61.78 7.84 -32.58
CA ALA A 12 -62.76 8.89 -32.95
C ALA A 12 -62.27 9.94 -33.96
N CYS A 13 -61.00 9.90 -34.40
CA CYS A 13 -60.45 10.92 -35.31
C CYS A 13 -60.02 10.46 -36.70
N CYS A 14 -60.54 9.33 -37.20
CA CYS A 14 -60.30 8.90 -38.58
C CYS A 14 -61.64 8.66 -39.30
N CYS A 15 -62.44 9.71 -39.46
CA CYS A 15 -63.62 9.67 -40.32
C CYS A 15 -63.48 10.68 -41.45
N SER A 16 -62.82 10.27 -42.57
CA SER A 16 -63.17 10.71 -43.93
C SER A 16 -62.30 10.04 -44.99
N VAL A 17 -62.44 8.75 -45.14
CA VAL A 17 -62.44 7.98 -46.43
C VAL A 17 -63.09 6.66 -46.06
N SER A 18 -64.12 6.25 -46.76
CA SER A 18 -64.83 4.99 -46.52
C SER A 18 -63.86 3.84 -46.83
N PRO A 19 -63.22 3.16 -45.90
CA PRO A 19 -62.53 1.93 -46.15
C PRO A 19 -63.57 0.84 -46.23
N ALA A 20 -63.43 -0.10 -47.18
CA ALA A 20 -64.14 -1.35 -47.13
C ALA A 20 -64.06 -1.89 -45.71
N ALA A 21 -65.21 -2.04 -45.01
CA ALA A 21 -65.21 -2.43 -43.62
C ALA A 21 -64.46 -3.74 -43.45
N ALA A 22 -63.30 -3.72 -42.76
CA ALA A 22 -62.50 -4.92 -42.45
C ALA A 22 -63.46 -5.99 -41.92
N SER A 23 -63.41 -7.19 -42.48
CA SER A 23 -64.30 -8.27 -42.06
C SER A 23 -64.09 -8.53 -40.56
N LYS A 24 -65.16 -8.84 -39.85
CA LYS A 24 -65.12 -9.21 -38.44
C LYS A 24 -64.06 -10.29 -38.17
N GLU A 25 -63.87 -11.14 -39.14
CA GLU A 25 -62.89 -12.23 -39.09
C GLU A 25 -61.46 -11.71 -39.21
N ALA A 26 -61.16 -10.78 -40.12
CA ALA A 26 -59.88 -10.11 -40.20
C ALA A 26 -59.47 -9.44 -38.85
N TYR A 27 -60.43 -8.73 -38.24
CA TYR A 27 -60.22 -8.11 -36.97
C TYR A 27 -59.91 -9.12 -35.85
N LEU A 28 -60.64 -10.24 -35.78
CA LEU A 28 -60.38 -11.31 -34.81
C LEU A 28 -58.98 -11.92 -34.95
N HIS A 29 -58.53 -12.22 -36.19
CA HIS A 29 -57.19 -12.71 -36.44
C HIS A 29 -56.12 -11.68 -36.05
N PHE A 30 -56.34 -10.40 -36.36
CA PHE A 30 -55.42 -9.36 -35.94
C PHE A 30 -55.27 -9.29 -34.41
N MET A 31 -56.41 -9.28 -33.70
CA MET A 31 -56.40 -9.28 -32.24
C MET A 31 -55.74 -10.52 -31.64
N ASN A 32 -55.98 -11.69 -32.21
CA ASN A 32 -55.29 -12.93 -31.82
C ASN A 32 -53.79 -12.81 -32.03
N GLY A 33 -53.36 -12.25 -33.14
CA GLY A 33 -51.95 -11.98 -33.45
C GLY A 33 -51.29 -11.12 -32.38
N MET A 34 -51.92 -9.98 -32.03
CA MET A 34 -51.44 -9.08 -30.94
C MET A 34 -51.34 -9.78 -29.59
N VAL A 35 -52.34 -10.62 -29.24
CA VAL A 35 -52.32 -11.37 -27.99
C VAL A 35 -51.17 -12.39 -27.94
N LEU A 36 -50.97 -13.10 -29.05
CA LEU A 36 -49.91 -14.09 -29.19
C LEU A 36 -48.52 -13.44 -29.14
N GLU A 37 -48.37 -12.30 -29.81
CA GLU A 37 -47.13 -11.49 -29.77
C GLU A 37 -46.78 -11.08 -28.34
N ARG A 38 -47.74 -10.52 -27.56
CA ARG A 38 -47.57 -10.18 -26.13
C ARG A 38 -47.23 -11.37 -25.26
N LYS A 39 -47.60 -12.60 -25.64
CA LYS A 39 -47.27 -13.87 -24.97
C LYS A 39 -45.90 -14.44 -25.42
N GLY A 40 -45.20 -13.80 -26.32
CA GLY A 40 -43.94 -14.28 -26.88
C GLY A 40 -44.10 -15.43 -27.88
N SER A 41 -45.34 -15.73 -28.31
CA SER A 41 -45.67 -16.79 -29.32
C SER A 41 -45.55 -16.23 -30.73
N TYR A 42 -44.40 -15.72 -31.11
CA TYR A 42 -44.16 -14.89 -32.29
C TYR A 42 -44.49 -15.58 -33.62
N ASP A 43 -44.14 -16.85 -33.78
CA ASP A 43 -44.45 -17.59 -35.01
C ASP A 43 -45.99 -17.74 -35.20
N LEU A 44 -46.73 -18.01 -34.14
CA LEU A 44 -48.20 -18.09 -34.19
C LEU A 44 -48.80 -16.71 -34.43
N ALA A 45 -48.23 -15.68 -33.78
CA ALA A 45 -48.67 -14.29 -34.02
C ALA A 45 -48.52 -13.90 -35.48
N LEU A 46 -47.38 -14.25 -36.09
CA LEU A 46 -47.14 -14.00 -37.52
C LEU A 46 -48.09 -14.75 -38.43
N GLN A 47 -48.48 -15.98 -38.09
CA GLN A 47 -49.51 -16.72 -38.85
C GLN A 47 -50.86 -16.02 -38.80
N GLU A 48 -51.26 -15.52 -37.64
CA GLU A 48 -52.52 -14.76 -37.45
C GLU A 48 -52.49 -13.44 -38.25
N TYR A 49 -51.34 -12.72 -38.26
CA TYR A 49 -51.20 -11.54 -39.12
C TYR A 49 -51.26 -11.88 -40.61
N LYS A 50 -50.70 -13.00 -41.07
CA LYS A 50 -50.82 -13.46 -42.45
C LYS A 50 -52.28 -13.80 -42.81
N ARG A 51 -53.06 -14.40 -41.93
CA ARG A 51 -54.48 -14.62 -42.11
C ARG A 51 -55.24 -13.32 -42.22
N THR A 52 -54.91 -12.34 -41.36
CA THR A 52 -55.47 -11.00 -41.44
C THR A 52 -55.20 -10.36 -42.81
N MET A 53 -53.95 -10.44 -43.29
CA MET A 53 -53.53 -9.91 -44.61
C MET A 53 -54.22 -10.61 -45.77
N ALA A 54 -54.58 -11.88 -45.64
CA ALA A 54 -55.34 -12.62 -46.67
C ALA A 54 -56.80 -12.16 -46.71
N LEU A 55 -57.39 -11.74 -45.59
CA LEU A 55 -58.78 -11.28 -45.48
C LEU A 55 -58.91 -9.77 -45.73
N ASP A 56 -57.87 -8.99 -45.49
CA ASP A 56 -57.79 -7.55 -45.73
C ASP A 56 -56.41 -7.20 -46.35
N PRO A 57 -56.24 -7.44 -47.65
CA PRO A 57 -54.99 -7.28 -48.36
C PRO A 57 -54.58 -5.82 -48.60
N GLU A 58 -55.45 -4.85 -48.36
CA GLU A 58 -55.14 -3.43 -48.52
C GLU A 58 -54.72 -2.74 -47.25
N SER A 59 -54.82 -3.40 -46.09
CA SER A 59 -54.48 -2.83 -44.77
C SER A 59 -52.98 -2.66 -44.54
N VAL A 60 -52.44 -1.57 -45.00
CA VAL A 60 -51.02 -1.19 -44.78
C VAL A 60 -50.62 -1.33 -43.31
N PHE A 61 -51.55 -1.06 -42.39
CA PHE A 61 -51.29 -1.18 -40.93
C PHE A 61 -50.93 -2.61 -40.51
N VAL A 62 -51.67 -3.62 -41.02
CA VAL A 62 -51.40 -5.03 -40.71
C VAL A 62 -50.03 -5.46 -41.28
N TYR A 63 -49.71 -5.01 -42.51
CA TYR A 63 -48.39 -5.28 -43.12
C TYR A 63 -47.26 -4.69 -42.27
N LYS A 64 -47.41 -3.48 -41.70
CA LYS A 64 -46.41 -2.88 -40.83
C LYS A 64 -46.19 -3.71 -39.54
N GLN A 65 -47.28 -4.18 -38.94
CA GLN A 65 -47.18 -5.03 -37.72
C GLN A 65 -46.50 -6.37 -38.05
N ALA A 66 -46.94 -7.03 -39.12
CA ALA A 66 -46.34 -8.29 -39.55
C ALA A 66 -44.84 -8.13 -39.93
N LEU A 67 -44.50 -7.02 -40.58
CA LEU A 67 -43.14 -6.66 -40.96
C LEU A 67 -42.23 -6.52 -39.74
N ASN A 68 -42.68 -5.73 -38.74
CA ASN A 68 -41.90 -5.51 -37.50
C ASN A 68 -41.67 -6.83 -36.75
N LEU A 69 -42.71 -7.66 -36.65
CA LEU A 69 -42.62 -8.96 -36.02
C LEU A 69 -41.68 -9.90 -36.83
N ALA A 70 -41.77 -9.90 -38.16
CA ALA A 70 -40.90 -10.72 -39.02
C ALA A 70 -39.42 -10.32 -38.89
N LEU A 71 -39.11 -9.02 -38.79
CA LEU A 71 -37.77 -8.54 -38.51
C LEU A 71 -37.30 -9.01 -37.13
N HIS A 72 -38.14 -8.89 -36.12
CA HIS A 72 -37.82 -9.30 -34.78
C HIS A 72 -37.44 -10.78 -34.66
N ILE A 73 -38.12 -11.66 -35.42
CA ILE A 73 -37.86 -13.11 -35.44
C ILE A 73 -36.91 -13.56 -36.57
N GLY A 74 -36.26 -12.63 -37.27
CA GLY A 74 -35.27 -12.92 -38.27
C GLY A 74 -35.81 -13.41 -39.64
N LYS A 75 -37.15 -13.29 -39.91
CA LYS A 75 -37.76 -13.64 -41.21
C LYS A 75 -37.64 -12.49 -42.22
N VAL A 76 -36.37 -12.11 -42.48
CA VAL A 76 -36.02 -10.90 -43.23
C VAL A 76 -36.59 -10.89 -44.63
N ASP A 77 -36.68 -12.05 -45.32
CA ASP A 77 -37.20 -12.12 -46.70
C ASP A 77 -38.71 -11.91 -46.79
N GLU A 78 -39.45 -12.31 -45.76
CA GLU A 78 -40.89 -12.00 -45.66
C GLU A 78 -41.08 -10.52 -45.36
N ALA A 79 -40.33 -10.00 -44.40
CA ALA A 79 -40.36 -8.57 -44.07
C ALA A 79 -40.05 -7.71 -45.31
N ALA A 80 -39.10 -8.14 -46.16
CA ALA A 80 -38.71 -7.39 -47.35
C ALA A 80 -39.87 -7.24 -48.36
N ARG A 81 -40.57 -8.32 -48.59
CA ARG A 81 -41.76 -8.27 -49.49
C ARG A 81 -42.86 -7.36 -48.98
N TRP A 82 -43.08 -7.38 -47.69
CA TRP A 82 -44.08 -6.51 -47.04
C TRP A 82 -43.63 -5.08 -47.00
N ALA A 83 -42.38 -4.80 -46.77
CA ALA A 83 -41.83 -3.46 -46.77
C ALA A 83 -41.94 -2.78 -48.15
N GLU A 84 -41.65 -3.54 -49.23
CA GLU A 84 -41.86 -3.06 -50.59
C GLU A 84 -43.35 -2.74 -50.88
N TYR A 85 -44.26 -3.58 -50.41
CA TYR A 85 -45.69 -3.30 -50.49
C TYR A 85 -46.06 -2.03 -49.72
N VAL A 86 -45.64 -1.88 -48.46
CA VAL A 86 -45.93 -0.75 -47.60
C VAL A 86 -45.52 0.58 -48.25
N VAL A 87 -44.28 0.66 -48.73
CA VAL A 87 -43.77 1.89 -49.41
C VAL A 87 -44.50 2.14 -50.73
N LYS A 88 -44.81 1.10 -51.47
CA LYS A 88 -45.54 1.23 -52.76
C LYS A 88 -47.00 1.66 -52.54
N ALA A 89 -47.64 1.20 -51.50
CA ALA A 89 -49.01 1.54 -51.15
C ALA A 89 -49.12 2.98 -50.57
N ASP A 90 -48.12 3.39 -49.81
CA ASP A 90 -48.06 4.74 -49.22
C ASP A 90 -46.59 5.24 -49.18
N SER A 91 -46.20 5.88 -50.25
CA SER A 91 -44.84 6.46 -50.42
C SER A 91 -44.70 7.87 -49.83
N ALA A 92 -45.79 8.48 -49.32
CA ALA A 92 -45.78 9.83 -48.78
C ALA A 92 -45.48 9.87 -47.27
N THR A 93 -45.57 8.71 -46.61
CA THR A 93 -45.31 8.60 -45.16
C THR A 93 -43.85 8.26 -44.88
N ALA A 94 -43.12 9.12 -44.19
CA ALA A 94 -41.71 8.95 -43.87
C ALA A 94 -41.41 7.66 -43.09
N ASP A 95 -42.24 7.28 -42.12
CA ASP A 95 -42.12 6.06 -41.32
C ASP A 95 -42.08 4.77 -42.19
N ASN A 96 -42.77 4.78 -43.36
CA ASN A 96 -42.76 3.65 -44.25
C ASN A 96 -41.36 3.45 -44.89
N TRP A 97 -40.67 4.55 -45.19
CA TRP A 97 -39.30 4.53 -45.70
C TRP A 97 -38.32 4.17 -44.59
N VAL A 98 -38.55 4.55 -43.34
CA VAL A 98 -37.75 4.06 -42.22
C VAL A 98 -37.85 2.55 -42.09
N LEU A 99 -39.06 2.01 -42.09
CA LEU A 99 -39.28 0.56 -42.03
C LEU A 99 -38.67 -0.15 -43.20
N TYR A 100 -38.76 0.39 -44.41
CA TYR A 100 -38.13 -0.16 -45.62
C TYR A 100 -36.59 -0.13 -45.47
N GLY A 101 -36.04 0.95 -44.96
CA GLY A 101 -34.64 1.07 -44.69
C GLY A 101 -34.12 0.05 -43.66
N ASN A 102 -34.87 -0.16 -42.57
CA ASN A 102 -34.54 -1.17 -41.54
C ASN A 102 -34.49 -2.60 -42.16
N VAL A 103 -35.40 -2.91 -43.05
CA VAL A 103 -35.39 -4.22 -43.76
C VAL A 103 -34.21 -4.33 -44.70
N ARG A 104 -33.91 -3.28 -45.47
CA ARG A 104 -32.73 -3.26 -46.37
C ARG A 104 -31.45 -3.45 -45.61
N TRP A 105 -31.35 -2.78 -44.42
CA TRP A 105 -30.21 -2.97 -43.52
C TRP A 105 -30.10 -4.43 -43.06
N ALA A 106 -31.20 -5.00 -42.58
CA ALA A 106 -31.23 -6.41 -42.13
C ALA A 106 -30.84 -7.41 -43.25
N LYS A 107 -31.06 -7.05 -44.51
CA LYS A 107 -30.61 -7.82 -45.69
C LYS A 107 -29.14 -7.58 -46.06
N GLY A 108 -28.45 -6.66 -45.38
CA GLY A 108 -27.10 -6.25 -45.74
C GLY A 108 -27.01 -5.25 -46.89
N ASP A 109 -28.14 -4.79 -47.41
CA ASP A 109 -28.19 -3.77 -48.47
C ASP A 109 -28.08 -2.36 -47.84
N LEU A 110 -26.86 -2.02 -47.42
CA LEU A 110 -26.59 -0.77 -46.75
C LEU A 110 -26.85 0.46 -47.66
N GLU A 111 -26.68 0.31 -48.96
CA GLU A 111 -26.92 1.42 -49.89
C GLU A 111 -28.44 1.64 -50.13
N GLY A 112 -29.20 0.55 -50.24
CA GLY A 112 -30.67 0.61 -50.27
C GLY A 112 -31.22 1.19 -48.97
N ALA A 113 -30.68 0.79 -47.79
CA ALA A 113 -31.07 1.33 -46.52
C ALA A 113 -30.80 2.84 -46.44
N ARG A 114 -29.62 3.30 -46.85
CA ARG A 114 -29.25 4.72 -46.89
C ARG A 114 -30.28 5.53 -47.71
N LYS A 115 -30.55 5.12 -48.94
CA LYS A 115 -31.50 5.83 -49.79
C LYS A 115 -32.91 5.89 -49.16
N ALA A 116 -33.35 4.81 -48.53
CA ALA A 116 -34.63 4.77 -47.87
C ALA A 116 -34.69 5.77 -46.68
N TYR A 117 -33.66 5.81 -45.82
CA TYR A 117 -33.62 6.77 -44.75
C TYR A 117 -33.50 8.21 -45.24
N GLU A 118 -32.73 8.49 -46.28
CA GLU A 118 -32.67 9.80 -46.91
C GLU A 118 -34.03 10.22 -47.47
N SER A 119 -34.78 9.33 -48.14
CA SER A 119 -36.16 9.61 -48.55
C SER A 119 -37.09 9.88 -47.37
N ALA A 120 -36.90 9.17 -46.25
CA ALA A 120 -37.69 9.46 -45.04
C ALA A 120 -37.43 10.90 -44.49
N VAL A 121 -36.19 11.33 -44.49
CA VAL A 121 -35.79 12.70 -44.04
C VAL A 121 -36.28 13.76 -45.02
N GLU A 122 -36.26 13.47 -46.32
CA GLU A 122 -36.79 14.41 -47.34
C GLU A 122 -38.32 14.62 -47.17
N LEU A 123 -39.06 13.56 -46.84
CA LEU A 123 -40.50 13.59 -46.62
C LEU A 123 -40.84 14.26 -45.27
N ASP A 124 -40.12 13.90 -44.22
CA ASP A 124 -40.28 14.47 -42.91
C ASP A 124 -38.97 14.87 -42.29
N PRO A 125 -38.57 16.16 -42.34
CA PRO A 125 -37.38 16.68 -41.68
C PRO A 125 -37.40 16.54 -40.15
N ALA A 126 -38.49 16.16 -39.52
CA ALA A 126 -38.65 15.88 -38.10
C ALA A 126 -38.55 14.35 -37.79
N SER A 127 -38.31 13.52 -38.78
CA SER A 127 -38.13 12.06 -38.60
C SER A 127 -36.82 11.77 -37.82
N HIS A 128 -36.89 11.82 -36.51
CA HIS A 128 -35.76 11.55 -35.63
C HIS A 128 -35.21 10.13 -35.83
N GLU A 129 -36.09 9.15 -36.01
CA GLU A 129 -35.65 7.75 -36.27
C GLU A 129 -34.79 7.63 -37.50
N ALA A 130 -35.15 8.30 -38.64
CA ALA A 130 -34.36 8.30 -39.83
C ALA A 130 -32.96 8.92 -39.62
N PHE A 131 -32.83 9.99 -38.88
CA PHE A 131 -31.53 10.58 -38.53
C PHE A 131 -30.68 9.64 -37.72
N TYR A 132 -31.27 8.96 -36.72
CA TYR A 132 -30.56 7.98 -35.89
C TYR A 132 -30.01 6.83 -36.72
N GLN A 133 -30.86 6.27 -37.64
CA GLN A 133 -30.44 5.18 -38.51
C GLN A 133 -29.37 5.61 -39.52
N LEU A 134 -29.45 6.82 -40.07
CA LEU A 134 -28.41 7.39 -40.90
C LEU A 134 -27.09 7.55 -40.13
N ALA A 135 -27.15 8.04 -38.91
CA ALA A 135 -25.96 8.16 -38.06
C ALA A 135 -25.31 6.80 -37.81
N SER A 136 -26.10 5.81 -37.47
CA SER A 136 -25.65 4.44 -37.24
C SER A 136 -24.99 3.86 -38.52
N LEU A 137 -25.58 4.06 -39.66
CA LEU A 137 -25.07 3.58 -40.95
C LEU A 137 -23.75 4.22 -41.39
N TRP A 138 -23.56 5.49 -41.06
CA TRP A 138 -22.35 6.25 -41.34
C TRP A 138 -21.27 6.07 -40.29
N SER A 139 -21.56 5.56 -39.12
CA SER A 139 -20.68 5.50 -37.96
C SER A 139 -19.28 4.92 -38.27
N SER A 140 -19.23 3.83 -39.02
CA SER A 140 -17.98 3.16 -39.39
C SER A 140 -17.33 3.69 -40.68
N ARG A 141 -18.12 4.27 -41.61
CA ARG A 141 -17.65 4.73 -42.90
C ARG A 141 -17.19 6.18 -42.91
N ASP A 142 -18.01 7.05 -42.34
CA ASP A 142 -17.75 8.48 -42.22
C ASP A 142 -18.29 9.01 -40.90
N PRO A 143 -17.51 8.93 -39.82
CA PRO A 143 -17.90 9.40 -38.51
C PRO A 143 -18.28 10.89 -38.45
N VAL A 144 -17.78 11.71 -39.40
CA VAL A 144 -18.13 13.14 -39.44
C VAL A 144 -19.57 13.33 -39.88
N LYS A 145 -20.00 12.60 -40.92
CA LYS A 145 -21.40 12.59 -41.34
C LYS A 145 -22.30 12.00 -40.26
N ALA A 146 -21.86 10.93 -39.60
CA ALA A 146 -22.62 10.31 -38.53
C ALA A 146 -22.87 11.34 -37.39
N ILE A 147 -21.85 12.12 -37.00
CA ILE A 147 -21.98 13.19 -36.01
C ILE A 147 -23.03 14.21 -36.46
N GLY A 148 -22.98 14.65 -37.72
CA GLY A 148 -23.97 15.60 -38.24
C GLY A 148 -25.40 15.10 -38.17
N TYR A 149 -25.62 13.81 -38.40
CA TYR A 149 -26.96 13.18 -38.22
C TYR A 149 -27.33 13.04 -36.76
N LEU A 150 -26.40 12.72 -35.87
CA LEU A 150 -26.64 12.70 -34.43
C LEU A 150 -27.01 14.10 -33.88
N GLU A 151 -26.42 15.17 -34.42
CA GLU A 151 -26.78 16.54 -34.06
C GLU A 151 -28.24 16.82 -34.42
N LYS A 152 -28.70 16.41 -35.60
CA LYS A 152 -30.09 16.53 -36.01
C LYS A 152 -31.04 15.72 -35.13
N TYR A 153 -30.65 14.47 -34.84
CA TYR A 153 -31.42 13.62 -33.92
C TYR A 153 -31.57 14.26 -32.55
N ARG A 154 -30.48 14.78 -31.95
CA ARG A 154 -30.48 15.47 -30.65
C ARG A 154 -31.39 16.69 -30.66
N ASP A 155 -31.37 17.51 -31.72
CA ASP A 155 -32.18 18.70 -31.81
C ASP A 155 -33.69 18.38 -31.82
N LEU A 156 -34.07 17.19 -32.32
CA LEU A 156 -35.41 16.64 -32.35
C LEU A 156 -35.79 15.89 -31.05
N ARG A 157 -34.76 15.35 -30.35
CA ARG A 157 -34.94 14.54 -29.14
C ARG A 157 -34.00 15.04 -28.05
N PRO A 158 -34.24 16.21 -27.44
CA PRO A 158 -33.38 16.78 -26.43
C PRO A 158 -33.21 15.89 -25.17
N GLU A 159 -34.25 15.07 -24.88
CA GLU A 159 -34.24 14.12 -23.75
C GLU A 159 -33.14 13.02 -23.91
N ASP A 160 -32.73 12.72 -25.12
CA ASP A 160 -31.70 11.71 -25.41
C ASP A 160 -30.30 12.34 -25.50
N SER A 161 -30.15 13.62 -25.22
CA SER A 161 -28.91 14.40 -25.43
C SER A 161 -27.68 13.77 -24.74
N ALA A 162 -27.81 13.21 -23.57
CA ALA A 162 -26.70 12.59 -22.84
C ALA A 162 -26.10 11.41 -23.60
N GLU A 163 -26.95 10.50 -24.07
CA GLU A 163 -26.53 9.35 -24.85
C GLU A 163 -25.96 9.77 -26.20
N VAL A 164 -26.62 10.73 -26.87
CA VAL A 164 -26.15 11.24 -28.18
C VAL A 164 -24.77 11.85 -28.08
N TYR A 165 -24.52 12.68 -27.09
CA TYR A 165 -23.20 13.24 -26.87
C TYR A 165 -22.15 12.17 -26.57
N TYR A 166 -22.52 11.12 -25.82
CA TYR A 166 -21.64 9.98 -25.60
C TYR A 166 -21.31 9.26 -26.92
N GLN A 167 -22.31 8.98 -27.76
CA GLN A 167 -22.10 8.38 -29.07
C GLN A 167 -21.22 9.24 -29.98
N MET A 168 -21.41 10.57 -29.95
CA MET A 168 -20.55 11.51 -30.68
C MET A 168 -19.11 11.43 -30.16
N ALA A 169 -18.89 11.31 -28.85
CA ALA A 169 -17.55 11.12 -28.29
C ALA A 169 -16.89 9.85 -28.78
N VAL A 170 -17.61 8.75 -28.85
CA VAL A 170 -17.11 7.49 -29.43
C VAL A 170 -16.68 7.68 -30.89
N LEU A 171 -17.48 8.39 -31.69
CA LEU A 171 -17.16 8.68 -33.10
C LEU A 171 -15.92 9.61 -33.21
N TYR A 172 -15.79 10.60 -32.36
CA TYR A 172 -14.59 11.45 -32.29
C TYR A 172 -13.36 10.65 -31.88
N ASN A 173 -13.51 9.67 -30.98
CA ASN A 173 -12.41 8.80 -30.58
C ASN A 173 -11.91 7.92 -31.76
N MET A 174 -12.82 7.35 -32.54
CA MET A 174 -12.48 6.62 -33.75
C MET A 174 -11.65 7.45 -34.75
N LYS A 175 -11.85 8.77 -34.76
CA LYS A 175 -11.09 9.73 -35.58
C LYS A 175 -9.82 10.26 -34.92
N GLY A 176 -9.52 9.87 -33.69
CA GLY A 176 -8.40 10.41 -32.94
C GLY A 176 -8.55 11.88 -32.53
N ASN A 177 -9.77 12.44 -32.60
CA ASN A 177 -10.05 13.82 -32.24
C ASN A 177 -10.24 13.96 -30.72
N LYS A 178 -9.13 14.01 -29.98
CA LYS A 178 -9.13 14.10 -28.51
C LYS A 178 -9.94 15.31 -27.98
N LYS A 179 -9.92 16.45 -28.68
CA LYS A 179 -10.72 17.63 -28.27
C LYS A 179 -12.21 17.40 -28.40
N GLY A 180 -12.64 16.77 -29.51
CA GLY A 180 -14.02 16.40 -29.75
C GLY A 180 -14.53 15.38 -28.72
N VAL A 181 -13.71 14.38 -28.40
CA VAL A 181 -14.01 13.39 -27.34
C VAL A 181 -14.34 14.10 -26.04
N ARG A 182 -13.39 14.88 -25.51
CA ARG A 182 -13.56 15.58 -24.24
C ARG A 182 -14.78 16.51 -24.23
N ALA A 183 -14.93 17.31 -25.27
CA ALA A 183 -16.06 18.28 -25.37
C ALA A 183 -17.41 17.56 -25.35
N SER A 184 -17.54 16.46 -26.10
CA SER A 184 -18.78 15.69 -26.17
C SER A 184 -19.08 14.99 -24.85
N LEU A 185 -18.07 14.38 -24.20
CA LEU A 185 -18.27 13.72 -22.91
C LEU A 185 -18.68 14.68 -21.81
N LEU A 186 -18.11 15.89 -21.76
CA LEU A 186 -18.51 16.91 -20.80
C LEU A 186 -19.97 17.34 -21.01
N LYS A 187 -20.41 17.51 -22.27
CA LYS A 187 -21.81 17.79 -22.58
C LYS A 187 -22.74 16.64 -22.24
N SER A 188 -22.28 15.39 -22.43
CA SER A 188 -23.03 14.22 -22.02
C SER A 188 -23.26 14.18 -20.51
N LYS A 189 -22.20 14.44 -19.73
CA LYS A 189 -22.22 14.53 -18.28
C LYS A 189 -23.11 15.69 -17.77
N GLU A 190 -23.11 16.83 -18.49
CA GLU A 190 -23.96 17.98 -18.18
C GLU A 190 -25.45 17.68 -18.45
N ALA A 191 -25.76 16.97 -19.56
CA ALA A 191 -27.11 16.60 -19.95
C ALA A 191 -27.74 15.58 -18.99
N ASP A 192 -26.97 14.60 -18.53
CA ASP A 192 -27.38 13.66 -17.48
C ASP A 192 -26.22 13.37 -16.51
N PRO A 193 -26.25 14.00 -15.31
CA PRO A 193 -25.23 13.76 -14.28
C PRO A 193 -25.22 12.33 -13.72
N TYR A 194 -26.27 11.54 -13.92
CA TYR A 194 -26.37 10.16 -13.44
C TYR A 194 -25.98 9.11 -14.48
N TYR A 195 -25.68 9.52 -15.71
CA TYR A 195 -25.23 8.64 -16.77
C TYR A 195 -23.73 8.27 -16.55
N PRO A 196 -23.38 7.00 -16.25
CA PRO A 196 -22.02 6.67 -15.82
C PRO A 196 -21.00 6.61 -16.96
N GLN A 197 -21.42 6.23 -18.17
CA GLN A 197 -20.53 5.97 -19.31
C GLN A 197 -19.60 7.13 -19.70
N PRO A 198 -20.06 8.41 -19.70
CA PRO A 198 -19.16 9.54 -19.95
C PRO A 198 -18.01 9.66 -18.98
N ARG A 199 -18.23 9.33 -17.68
CA ARG A 199 -17.19 9.39 -16.65
C ARG A 199 -16.14 8.32 -16.84
N TYR A 200 -16.55 7.09 -17.18
CA TYR A 200 -15.62 6.04 -17.54
C TYR A 200 -14.69 6.51 -18.68
N MET A 201 -15.29 6.98 -19.76
CA MET A 201 -14.54 7.38 -20.95
C MET A 201 -13.72 8.67 -20.72
N LEU A 202 -14.16 9.59 -19.83
CA LEU A 202 -13.37 10.76 -19.41
C LEU A 202 -12.17 10.34 -18.57
N GLY A 203 -12.36 9.46 -17.61
CA GLY A 203 -11.28 8.91 -16.80
C GLY A 203 -10.20 8.27 -17.65
N GLU A 204 -10.58 7.36 -18.54
CA GLU A 204 -9.65 6.74 -19.50
C GLU A 204 -8.97 7.76 -20.42
N HIS A 205 -9.73 8.76 -20.88
CA HIS A 205 -9.18 9.84 -21.72
C HIS A 205 -8.11 10.65 -20.98
N TYR A 206 -8.31 10.96 -19.70
CA TYR A 206 -7.34 11.67 -18.87
C TYR A 206 -6.13 10.78 -18.53
N GLU A 207 -6.31 9.48 -18.26
CA GLU A 207 -5.19 8.55 -18.08
C GLU A 207 -4.29 8.47 -19.33
N LEU A 208 -4.89 8.35 -20.51
CA LEU A 208 -4.17 8.37 -21.79
C LEU A 208 -3.45 9.70 -22.07
N ALA A 209 -3.86 10.76 -21.38
CA ALA A 209 -3.19 12.07 -21.41
C ALA A 209 -2.16 12.24 -20.28
N ASN A 210 -1.93 11.24 -19.44
CA ASN A 210 -1.15 11.28 -18.20
C ASN A 210 -1.64 12.31 -17.18
N ASP A 211 -2.92 12.66 -17.21
CA ASP A 211 -3.58 13.56 -16.25
C ASP A 211 -4.34 12.72 -15.21
N THR A 212 -3.57 12.02 -14.37
CA THR A 212 -4.11 11.11 -13.35
C THR A 212 -5.02 11.82 -12.35
N ALA A 213 -4.73 13.09 -12.05
CA ALA A 213 -5.56 13.88 -11.13
C ALA A 213 -6.96 14.11 -11.70
N ALA A 214 -7.08 14.50 -12.97
CA ALA A 214 -8.38 14.68 -13.62
C ALA A 214 -9.12 13.32 -13.78
N ALA A 215 -8.41 12.23 -14.06
CA ALA A 215 -8.99 10.90 -14.14
C ALA A 215 -9.62 10.49 -12.79
N LEU A 216 -8.90 10.68 -11.69
CA LEU A 216 -9.38 10.36 -10.35
C LEU A 216 -10.64 11.14 -9.98
N VAL A 217 -10.75 12.41 -10.35
CA VAL A 217 -11.98 13.19 -10.13
C VAL A 217 -13.20 12.53 -10.80
N GLU A 218 -13.05 12.09 -12.06
CA GLU A 218 -14.15 11.42 -12.77
C GLU A 218 -14.50 10.05 -12.15
N TYR A 219 -13.49 9.30 -11.71
CA TYR A 219 -13.70 8.01 -11.05
C TYR A 219 -14.29 8.15 -9.64
N GLU A 220 -13.96 9.20 -8.90
CA GLU A 220 -14.58 9.49 -7.60
C GLU A 220 -16.08 9.79 -7.76
N GLU A 221 -16.45 10.66 -8.71
CA GLU A 221 -17.86 10.93 -9.02
C GLU A 221 -18.57 9.64 -9.48
N LEU A 222 -17.91 8.82 -10.31
CA LEU A 222 -18.43 7.54 -10.78
C LEU A 222 -18.66 6.56 -9.62
N SER A 223 -17.76 6.53 -8.65
CA SER A 223 -17.86 5.65 -7.48
C SER A 223 -19.09 5.96 -6.61
N ALA A 224 -19.57 7.21 -6.64
CA ALA A 224 -20.80 7.59 -5.98
C ALA A 224 -22.05 7.05 -6.71
N LEU A 225 -21.99 6.89 -8.03
CA LEU A 225 -23.04 6.30 -8.84
C LEU A 225 -23.06 4.77 -8.75
N GLU A 226 -21.87 4.17 -8.60
CA GLU A 226 -21.66 2.72 -8.60
C GLU A 226 -20.95 2.23 -7.32
N PRO A 227 -21.55 2.39 -6.13
CA PRO A 227 -20.88 2.07 -4.86
C PRO A 227 -20.58 0.58 -4.67
N GLY A 228 -21.15 -0.31 -5.48
CA GLY A 228 -20.86 -1.75 -5.50
C GLY A 228 -19.78 -2.17 -6.49
N ASN A 229 -19.16 -1.24 -7.21
CA ASN A 229 -18.16 -1.55 -8.23
C ASN A 229 -16.76 -1.70 -7.65
N LYS A 230 -16.41 -2.92 -7.20
CA LYS A 230 -15.09 -3.20 -6.64
C LYS A 230 -13.94 -2.97 -7.64
N ALA A 231 -14.19 -3.21 -8.95
CA ALA A 231 -13.16 -3.02 -9.96
C ALA A 231 -12.76 -1.54 -10.08
N LEU A 232 -13.72 -0.63 -9.96
CA LEU A 232 -13.47 0.80 -9.95
C LEU A 232 -12.63 1.21 -8.74
N TYR A 233 -12.96 0.73 -7.53
CA TYR A 233 -12.17 1.02 -6.33
C TYR A 233 -10.76 0.45 -6.42
N ASN A 234 -10.58 -0.75 -6.94
CA ASN A 234 -9.27 -1.33 -7.18
C ASN A 234 -8.45 -0.50 -8.18
N HIS A 235 -9.09 -0.01 -9.25
CA HIS A 235 -8.44 0.83 -10.24
C HIS A 235 -8.00 2.18 -9.64
N MET A 236 -8.90 2.85 -8.91
CA MET A 236 -8.59 4.09 -8.19
C MET A 236 -7.44 3.88 -7.19
N GLY A 237 -7.49 2.80 -6.42
CA GLY A 237 -6.42 2.44 -5.49
C GLY A 237 -5.06 2.29 -6.17
N ALA A 238 -5.04 1.63 -7.33
CA ALA A 238 -3.82 1.48 -8.14
C ALA A 238 -3.30 2.82 -8.68
N LEU A 239 -4.18 3.73 -9.11
CA LEU A 239 -3.81 5.08 -9.55
C LEU A 239 -3.22 5.91 -8.39
N TYR A 240 -3.83 5.86 -7.20
CA TYR A 240 -3.30 6.54 -6.01
C TYR A 240 -1.95 5.96 -5.57
N ALA A 241 -1.77 4.63 -5.61
CA ALA A 241 -0.50 3.98 -5.28
C ALA A 241 0.58 4.18 -6.37
N GLY A 242 0.19 4.53 -7.57
CA GLY A 242 1.07 4.70 -8.71
C GLY A 242 2.03 5.90 -8.57
N PRO A 243 3.13 5.91 -9.35
CA PRO A 243 4.21 6.90 -9.21
C PRO A 243 3.77 8.34 -9.53
N ALA A 244 2.65 8.52 -10.24
CA ALA A 244 2.14 9.85 -10.59
C ALA A 244 1.51 10.58 -9.40
N VAL A 245 0.94 9.84 -8.43
CA VAL A 245 0.26 10.39 -7.23
C VAL A 245 1.02 10.02 -5.96
N ASN A 246 1.40 8.75 -5.83
CA ASN A 246 2.12 8.18 -4.70
C ASN A 246 1.46 8.48 -3.32
N ASP A 247 0.14 8.41 -3.27
CA ASP A 247 -0.65 8.57 -2.04
C ASP A 247 -1.17 7.22 -1.56
N LEU A 248 -0.36 6.56 -0.71
CA LEU A 248 -0.71 5.26 -0.15
C LEU A 248 -1.85 5.32 0.87
N VAL A 249 -2.11 6.49 1.46
CA VAL A 249 -3.22 6.65 2.42
C VAL A 249 -4.55 6.61 1.67
N GLU A 250 -4.65 7.34 0.57
CA GLU A 250 -5.86 7.32 -0.25
C GLU A 250 -6.02 6.00 -1.00
N ALA A 251 -4.90 5.43 -1.50
CA ALA A 251 -4.89 4.09 -2.08
C ALA A 251 -5.49 3.04 -1.13
N GLU A 252 -5.05 3.02 0.14
CA GLU A 252 -5.57 2.13 1.17
C GLU A 252 -7.09 2.27 1.35
N LYS A 253 -7.61 3.49 1.39
CA LYS A 253 -9.06 3.73 1.52
C LYS A 253 -9.84 3.11 0.36
N GLN A 254 -9.32 3.26 -0.86
CA GLN A 254 -10.00 2.69 -2.03
C GLN A 254 -9.93 1.15 -2.01
N PHE A 255 -8.77 0.56 -1.71
CA PHE A 255 -8.66 -0.89 -1.58
C PHE A 255 -9.50 -1.46 -0.44
N LEU A 256 -9.66 -0.73 0.68
CA LEU A 256 -10.56 -1.13 1.77
C LEU A 256 -12.03 -1.14 1.32
N LYS A 257 -12.46 -0.21 0.45
CA LYS A 257 -13.81 -0.23 -0.14
C LYS A 257 -13.99 -1.47 -1.03
N ALA A 258 -13.01 -1.77 -1.89
CA ALA A 258 -13.03 -2.98 -2.71
C ALA A 258 -13.08 -4.26 -1.85
N TYR A 259 -12.26 -4.33 -0.81
CA TYR A 259 -12.21 -5.44 0.15
C TYR A 259 -13.52 -5.58 0.96
N ALA A 260 -14.19 -4.48 1.27
CA ALA A 260 -15.48 -4.52 1.94
C ALA A 260 -16.59 -5.15 1.07
N ILE A 261 -16.51 -4.96 -0.25
CA ILE A 261 -17.41 -5.58 -1.23
C ILE A 261 -17.08 -7.06 -1.41
N ASP A 262 -15.79 -7.39 -1.53
CA ASP A 262 -15.32 -8.76 -1.71
C ASP A 262 -14.02 -8.99 -0.94
N ARG A 263 -14.14 -9.64 0.21
CA ARG A 263 -12.99 -9.94 1.09
C ARG A 263 -12.00 -10.96 0.50
N SER A 264 -12.35 -11.60 -0.60
CA SER A 264 -11.48 -12.54 -1.30
C SER A 264 -10.84 -11.94 -2.56
N ASP A 265 -11.11 -10.67 -2.85
CA ASP A 265 -10.56 -9.99 -4.04
C ASP A 265 -9.03 -9.99 -4.00
N PRO A 266 -8.36 -10.61 -4.99
CA PRO A 266 -6.92 -10.81 -4.95
C PRO A 266 -6.14 -9.49 -5.00
N LEU A 267 -6.65 -8.50 -5.72
CA LEU A 267 -5.96 -7.22 -5.90
C LEU A 267 -6.04 -6.36 -4.64
N ALA A 268 -7.24 -6.25 -4.06
CA ALA A 268 -7.41 -5.53 -2.78
C ALA A 268 -6.61 -6.18 -1.66
N CYS A 269 -6.68 -7.52 -1.51
CA CYS A 269 -5.89 -8.25 -0.52
C CYS A 269 -4.39 -8.05 -0.70
N TYR A 270 -3.90 -8.10 -1.94
CA TYR A 270 -2.50 -7.88 -2.27
C TYR A 270 -2.03 -6.49 -1.84
N TRP A 271 -2.70 -5.43 -2.29
CA TRP A 271 -2.29 -4.06 -1.98
C TRP A 271 -2.40 -3.71 -0.50
N LEU A 272 -3.47 -4.14 0.17
CA LEU A 272 -3.62 -3.94 1.62
C LEU A 272 -2.53 -4.67 2.40
N SER A 273 -2.11 -5.85 1.93
CA SER A 273 -0.99 -6.56 2.55
C SER A 273 0.34 -5.82 2.34
N ILE A 274 0.59 -5.25 1.15
CA ILE A 274 1.79 -4.46 0.87
C ILE A 274 1.85 -3.17 1.71
N ILE A 275 0.73 -2.46 1.81
CA ILE A 275 0.65 -1.23 2.60
C ILE A 275 0.89 -1.53 4.10
N SER A 276 0.34 -2.63 4.59
CA SER A 276 0.59 -3.09 5.97
C SER A 276 2.05 -3.51 6.19
N ASP A 277 2.67 -4.17 5.21
CA ASP A 277 4.08 -4.56 5.23
C ASP A 277 5.00 -3.33 5.30
N GLN A 278 4.74 -2.28 4.52
CA GLN A 278 5.52 -1.03 4.60
C GLN A 278 5.48 -0.39 5.99
N ARG A 279 4.38 -0.56 6.72
CA ARG A 279 4.24 -0.14 8.12
C ARG A 279 4.82 -1.14 9.12
N ARG A 280 5.40 -2.25 8.63
CA ARG A 280 5.86 -3.41 9.42
C ARG A 280 4.76 -4.06 10.28
N ASP A 281 3.51 -3.86 9.92
CA ASP A 281 2.38 -4.58 10.53
C ASP A 281 2.14 -5.89 9.78
N PHE A 282 3.06 -6.83 9.99
CA PHE A 282 3.00 -8.14 9.34
C PHE A 282 1.78 -8.97 9.76
N ALA A 283 1.22 -8.68 10.94
CA ALA A 283 0.03 -9.36 11.41
C ALA A 283 -1.20 -8.93 10.60
N ALA A 284 -1.36 -7.63 10.34
CA ALA A 284 -2.41 -7.09 9.46
C ALA A 284 -2.19 -7.53 8.00
N ALA A 285 -0.93 -7.49 7.50
CA ALA A 285 -0.59 -7.95 6.16
C ALA A 285 -1.01 -9.42 5.94
N ALA A 286 -0.72 -10.29 6.90
CA ALA A 286 -1.16 -11.68 6.85
C ALA A 286 -2.70 -11.80 6.87
N ALA A 287 -3.39 -11.02 7.71
CA ALA A 287 -4.84 -11.09 7.84
C ALA A 287 -5.57 -10.71 6.55
N PHE A 288 -5.07 -9.70 5.82
CA PHE A 288 -5.64 -9.36 4.51
C PHE A 288 -5.42 -10.47 3.49
N LEU A 289 -4.23 -11.06 3.47
CA LEU A 289 -3.89 -12.06 2.45
C LEU A 289 -4.49 -13.45 2.75
N GLU A 290 -4.72 -13.82 4.03
CA GLU A 290 -5.33 -15.11 4.45
C GLU A 290 -6.66 -15.39 3.73
N GLY A 291 -7.46 -14.33 3.42
CA GLY A 291 -8.75 -14.44 2.74
C GLY A 291 -8.68 -14.45 1.22
N SER A 292 -7.53 -14.15 0.63
CA SER A 292 -7.39 -13.93 -0.81
C SER A 292 -7.67 -15.20 -1.64
N SER A 293 -8.45 -15.02 -2.70
CA SER A 293 -8.68 -16.09 -3.69
C SER A 293 -7.41 -16.49 -4.45
N ALA A 294 -6.41 -15.59 -4.53
CA ALA A 294 -5.12 -15.85 -5.16
C ALA A 294 -4.38 -17.04 -4.53
N LEU A 295 -4.56 -17.28 -3.22
CA LEU A 295 -3.91 -18.40 -2.51
C LEU A 295 -4.22 -19.77 -3.11
N LYS A 296 -5.31 -19.88 -3.90
CA LYS A 296 -5.67 -21.13 -4.54
C LYS A 296 -4.73 -21.49 -5.68
N ASP A 297 -4.36 -20.52 -6.52
CA ASP A 297 -3.72 -20.81 -7.81
C ASP A 297 -2.43 -20.02 -8.06
N ASP A 298 -2.06 -19.11 -7.15
CA ASP A 298 -0.88 -18.27 -7.24
C ASP A 298 0.14 -18.67 -6.16
N PRO A 299 1.28 -19.29 -6.53
CA PRO A 299 2.33 -19.64 -5.59
C PRO A 299 2.99 -18.41 -4.94
N ASP A 300 3.05 -17.26 -5.63
CA ASP A 300 3.67 -16.05 -5.11
C ASP A 300 2.84 -15.46 -3.97
N ALA A 301 1.50 -15.52 -4.05
CA ALA A 301 0.61 -15.15 -2.97
C ALA A 301 0.83 -16.03 -1.74
N VAL A 302 1.04 -17.32 -1.93
CA VAL A 302 1.35 -18.27 -0.83
C VAL A 302 2.68 -17.95 -0.19
N LEU A 303 3.72 -17.69 -0.98
CA LEU A 303 5.05 -17.33 -0.49
C LEU A 303 5.03 -16.03 0.31
N ARG A 304 4.31 -15.03 -0.18
CA ARG A 304 4.11 -13.75 0.51
C ARG A 304 3.41 -13.92 1.85
N LEU A 305 2.35 -14.72 1.90
CA LEU A 305 1.66 -15.00 3.16
C LEU A 305 2.55 -15.78 4.13
N ALA A 306 3.35 -16.72 3.64
CA ALA A 306 4.34 -17.44 4.45
C ALA A 306 5.37 -16.49 5.06
N TYR A 307 5.86 -15.53 4.26
CA TYR A 307 6.74 -14.46 4.74
C TYR A 307 6.09 -13.66 5.88
N TYR A 308 4.85 -13.21 5.71
CA TYR A 308 4.15 -12.45 6.76
C TYR A 308 3.91 -13.27 8.03
N TYR A 309 3.60 -14.55 7.90
CA TYR A 309 3.52 -15.44 9.06
C TYR A 309 4.85 -15.56 9.80
N THR A 310 5.94 -15.68 9.06
CA THR A 310 7.29 -15.77 9.64
C THR A 310 7.66 -14.48 10.36
N GLN A 311 7.43 -13.31 9.74
CA GLN A 311 7.70 -12.00 10.35
C GLN A 311 6.82 -11.69 11.58
N SER A 312 5.67 -12.36 11.71
CA SER A 312 4.76 -12.25 12.87
C SER A 312 4.89 -13.42 13.87
N ASP A 313 6.02 -14.15 13.85
CA ASP A 313 6.33 -15.31 14.71
C ASP A 313 5.34 -16.47 14.61
N ARG A 314 4.57 -16.54 13.52
CA ARG A 314 3.59 -17.61 13.27
C ARG A 314 4.16 -18.76 12.44
N TYR A 315 5.36 -19.23 12.78
CA TYR A 315 6.13 -20.24 12.05
C TYR A 315 5.34 -21.53 11.75
N VAL A 316 4.52 -21.98 12.71
CA VAL A 316 3.70 -23.22 12.54
C VAL A 316 2.70 -23.06 11.39
N LYS A 317 2.06 -21.89 11.27
CA LYS A 317 1.13 -21.61 10.16
C LYS A 317 1.87 -21.51 8.82
N ALA A 318 3.02 -20.83 8.79
CA ALA A 318 3.85 -20.72 7.60
C ALA A 318 4.24 -22.10 7.06
N ILE A 319 4.79 -22.97 7.92
CA ILE A 319 5.21 -24.31 7.53
C ILE A 319 4.03 -25.15 7.03
N ALA A 320 2.92 -25.20 7.78
CA ALA A 320 1.76 -25.99 7.39
C ALA A 320 1.16 -25.59 6.05
N MET A 321 1.22 -24.28 5.73
CA MET A 321 0.78 -23.76 4.45
C MET A 321 1.76 -24.09 3.34
N LEU A 322 3.07 -23.93 3.57
CA LEU A 322 4.12 -24.26 2.61
C LEU A 322 4.19 -25.76 2.32
N GLU A 323 3.92 -26.64 3.33
CA GLU A 323 3.79 -28.10 3.12
C GLU A 323 2.67 -28.43 2.13
N LYS A 324 1.49 -27.80 2.29
CA LYS A 324 0.38 -27.97 1.33
C LYS A 324 0.73 -27.42 -0.06
N ALA A 325 1.39 -26.26 -0.10
CA ALA A 325 1.83 -25.67 -1.35
C ALA A 325 2.86 -26.53 -2.08
N ALA A 326 3.82 -27.11 -1.37
CA ALA A 326 4.80 -28.03 -1.94
C ALA A 326 4.17 -29.32 -2.52
N MET A 327 3.06 -29.78 -1.96
CA MET A 327 2.29 -30.88 -2.55
C MET A 327 1.56 -30.47 -3.82
N LYS A 328 1.05 -29.22 -3.88
CA LYS A 328 0.33 -28.71 -5.05
C LYS A 328 1.30 -28.33 -6.18
N TRP A 329 2.44 -27.76 -5.85
CA TRP A 329 3.47 -27.30 -6.78
C TRP A 329 4.83 -27.94 -6.48
N PRO A 330 4.97 -29.27 -6.73
CA PRO A 330 6.16 -30.04 -6.30
C PRO A 330 7.46 -29.60 -7.00
N ASP A 331 7.35 -28.96 -8.17
CA ASP A 331 8.48 -28.48 -8.94
C ASP A 331 8.86 -27.02 -8.66
N ASN A 332 8.08 -26.32 -7.80
CA ASN A 332 8.38 -24.96 -7.43
C ASN A 332 9.55 -24.94 -6.41
N ALA A 333 10.74 -24.55 -6.90
CA ALA A 333 11.95 -24.50 -6.09
C ALA A 333 11.88 -23.45 -4.96
N GLU A 334 11.15 -22.38 -5.17
CA GLU A 334 11.03 -21.29 -4.22
C GLU A 334 10.18 -21.71 -3.02
N ILE A 335 9.03 -22.36 -3.24
CA ILE A 335 8.23 -22.95 -2.17
C ILE A 335 9.07 -23.96 -1.38
N ALA A 336 9.80 -24.83 -2.06
CA ALA A 336 10.66 -25.82 -1.42
C ALA A 336 11.77 -25.14 -0.59
N TYR A 337 12.34 -24.05 -1.10
CA TYR A 337 13.35 -23.25 -0.41
C TYR A 337 12.81 -22.58 0.86
N PHE A 338 11.68 -21.86 0.78
CA PHE A 338 11.09 -21.22 1.94
C PHE A 338 10.59 -22.24 2.98
N LEU A 339 10.11 -23.40 2.54
CA LEU A 339 9.77 -24.48 3.47
C LEU A 339 11.03 -25.03 4.17
N ALA A 340 12.15 -25.13 3.46
CA ALA A 340 13.42 -25.53 4.06
C ALA A 340 13.88 -24.51 5.12
N LEU A 341 13.77 -23.21 4.84
CA LEU A 341 14.05 -22.17 5.83
C LEU A 341 13.14 -22.29 7.07
N GLY A 342 11.82 -22.46 6.86
CA GLY A 342 10.89 -22.64 7.97
C GLY A 342 11.19 -23.90 8.83
N TYR A 343 11.61 -24.99 8.23
CA TYR A 343 12.07 -26.16 8.98
C TYR A 343 13.33 -25.88 9.77
N ASP A 344 14.25 -25.13 9.20
CA ASP A 344 15.50 -24.75 9.86
C ASP A 344 15.24 -23.84 11.07
N ASP A 345 14.45 -22.81 10.91
CA ASP A 345 14.05 -21.88 11.97
C ASP A 345 13.35 -22.57 13.15
N THR A 346 12.67 -23.68 12.87
CA THR A 346 11.99 -24.49 13.90
C THR A 346 12.80 -25.67 14.42
N GLY A 347 14.11 -25.73 14.12
CA GLY A 347 15.03 -26.76 14.59
C GLY A 347 14.90 -28.12 13.90
N LYS A 348 14.12 -28.20 12.80
CA LYS A 348 13.99 -29.42 11.99
C LYS A 348 15.05 -29.50 10.91
N THR A 349 16.32 -29.22 11.28
CA THR A 349 17.47 -29.01 10.39
C THR A 349 17.68 -30.16 9.39
N LYS A 350 17.46 -31.41 9.80
CA LYS A 350 17.58 -32.56 8.89
C LYS A 350 16.59 -32.49 7.72
N LYS A 351 15.34 -32.08 8.00
CA LYS A 351 14.33 -31.91 6.93
C LYS A 351 14.71 -30.74 5.99
N ALA A 352 15.21 -29.65 6.55
CA ALA A 352 15.68 -28.53 5.78
C ALA A 352 16.78 -28.94 4.78
N LEU A 353 17.81 -29.64 5.26
CA LEU A 353 18.91 -30.13 4.41
C LEU A 353 18.41 -31.11 3.32
N GLU A 354 17.49 -32.02 3.63
CA GLU A 354 16.91 -32.92 2.62
C GLU A 354 16.16 -32.17 1.53
N MET A 355 15.41 -31.12 1.89
CA MET A 355 14.72 -30.28 0.91
C MET A 355 15.69 -29.52 0.02
N LEU A 356 16.71 -28.90 0.62
CA LEU A 356 17.77 -28.19 -0.13
C LEU A 356 18.51 -29.14 -1.09
N LYS A 357 18.83 -30.36 -0.63
CA LYS A 357 19.38 -31.42 -1.52
C LYS A 357 18.41 -31.77 -2.65
N GLY A 358 17.10 -31.80 -2.39
CA GLY A 358 16.07 -32.01 -3.41
C GLY A 358 16.09 -30.92 -4.49
N ILE A 359 16.20 -29.65 -4.09
CA ILE A 359 16.33 -28.50 -5.02
C ILE A 359 17.61 -28.66 -5.83
N LEU A 360 18.75 -28.93 -5.19
CA LEU A 360 20.07 -29.06 -5.84
C LEU A 360 20.18 -30.27 -6.77
N ARG A 361 19.42 -31.34 -6.54
CA ARG A 361 19.33 -32.47 -7.50
C ARG A 361 18.67 -32.07 -8.80
N ARG A 362 17.65 -31.19 -8.78
CA ARG A 362 16.96 -30.69 -9.97
C ARG A 362 17.71 -29.56 -10.64
N ASN A 363 18.22 -28.64 -9.86
CA ASN A 363 19.02 -27.51 -10.33
C ASN A 363 20.32 -27.38 -9.50
N PRO A 364 21.40 -28.01 -9.94
CA PRO A 364 22.70 -27.94 -9.25
C PRO A 364 23.27 -26.53 -9.12
N ASP A 365 22.84 -25.60 -9.96
CA ASP A 365 23.32 -24.21 -9.99
C ASP A 365 22.45 -23.25 -9.15
N ASN A 366 21.43 -23.75 -8.43
CA ASN A 366 20.64 -22.89 -7.55
C ASN A 366 21.51 -22.33 -6.42
N ALA A 367 21.84 -21.06 -6.54
CA ALA A 367 22.78 -20.37 -5.65
C ALA A 367 22.23 -20.21 -4.23
N GLU A 368 20.94 -19.91 -4.10
CA GLU A 368 20.26 -19.72 -2.81
C GLU A 368 20.27 -21.05 -2.02
N ALA A 369 19.87 -22.13 -2.66
CA ALA A 369 19.85 -23.45 -2.01
C ALA A 369 21.25 -23.91 -1.61
N ARG A 370 22.28 -23.64 -2.44
CA ARG A 370 23.69 -23.94 -2.09
C ARG A 370 24.17 -23.11 -0.92
N MET A 371 23.90 -21.80 -0.97
CA MET A 371 24.28 -20.90 0.13
C MET A 371 23.67 -21.37 1.44
N GLN A 372 22.34 -21.61 1.46
CA GLN A 372 21.64 -22.02 2.66
C GLN A 372 22.07 -23.42 3.16
N HIS A 373 22.32 -24.36 2.23
CA HIS A 373 22.86 -25.67 2.60
C HIS A 373 24.23 -25.53 3.26
N GLY A 374 25.10 -24.71 2.72
CA GLY A 374 26.42 -24.41 3.30
C GLY A 374 26.30 -23.78 4.69
N VAL A 375 25.42 -22.79 4.85
CA VAL A 375 25.15 -22.11 6.14
C VAL A 375 24.64 -23.10 7.20
N ILE A 376 23.69 -23.94 6.85
CA ILE A 376 23.16 -24.95 7.78
C ILE A 376 24.23 -26.00 8.12
N SER A 377 24.98 -26.49 7.14
CA SER A 377 26.06 -27.46 7.35
C SER A 377 27.14 -26.89 8.27
N GLU A 378 27.49 -25.64 8.10
CA GLU A 378 28.46 -24.92 8.93
C GLU A 378 27.98 -24.85 10.40
N ARG A 379 26.73 -24.50 10.63
CA ARG A 379 26.11 -24.44 11.97
C ARG A 379 26.03 -25.82 12.62
N GLU A 380 25.75 -26.86 11.86
CA GLU A 380 25.77 -28.27 12.31
C GLU A 380 27.17 -28.84 12.47
N ASN A 381 28.20 -28.00 12.34
CA ASN A 381 29.61 -28.36 12.45
C ASN A 381 30.13 -29.33 11.34
N ASP A 382 29.39 -29.45 10.23
CA ASP A 382 29.85 -30.14 9.01
C ASP A 382 30.56 -29.16 8.09
N MET A 383 31.77 -28.81 8.45
CA MET A 383 32.59 -27.83 7.70
C MET A 383 33.00 -28.34 6.32
N VAL A 384 33.02 -29.67 6.11
CA VAL A 384 33.38 -30.27 4.81
C VAL A 384 32.28 -29.97 3.79
N SER A 385 31.04 -30.26 4.12
CA SER A 385 29.91 -29.94 3.25
C SER A 385 29.74 -28.43 3.06
N ALA A 386 29.93 -27.64 4.12
CA ALA A 386 29.85 -26.18 4.04
C ALA A 386 30.84 -25.61 3.04
N GLU A 387 32.11 -26.00 3.17
CA GLU A 387 33.20 -25.56 2.28
C GLU A 387 32.97 -26.00 0.83
N GLU A 388 32.48 -27.22 0.58
CA GLU A 388 32.08 -27.68 -0.76
C GLU A 388 31.08 -26.75 -1.43
N HIS A 389 30.02 -26.43 -0.73
CA HIS A 389 28.97 -25.57 -1.28
C HIS A 389 29.44 -24.13 -1.53
N PHE A 390 30.17 -23.54 -0.60
CA PHE A 390 30.71 -22.19 -0.76
C PHE A 390 31.75 -22.10 -1.87
N ARG A 391 32.65 -23.09 -1.98
CA ARG A 391 33.64 -23.14 -3.06
C ARG A 391 33.00 -23.34 -4.44
N TYR A 392 31.90 -24.12 -4.50
CA TYR A 392 31.16 -24.24 -5.74
C TYR A 392 30.61 -22.87 -6.19
N LEU A 393 30.03 -22.10 -5.25
CA LEU A 393 29.51 -20.74 -5.54
C LEU A 393 30.62 -19.80 -6.00
N LEU A 394 31.77 -19.84 -5.34
CA LEU A 394 32.97 -19.06 -5.73
C LEU A 394 33.54 -19.50 -7.07
N GLY A 395 33.48 -20.78 -7.42
CA GLY A 395 33.83 -21.27 -8.74
C GLY A 395 32.98 -20.71 -9.87
N LYS A 396 31.68 -20.41 -9.59
CA LYS A 396 30.77 -19.77 -10.54
C LYS A 396 30.89 -18.24 -10.54
N LYS A 397 31.08 -17.64 -9.37
CA LYS A 397 31.21 -16.20 -9.18
C LYS A 397 32.32 -15.90 -8.18
N PRO A 398 33.61 -15.79 -8.64
CA PRO A 398 34.74 -15.61 -7.77
C PRO A 398 34.74 -14.29 -6.96
N ASP A 399 34.00 -13.29 -7.44
CA ASP A 399 33.83 -11.97 -6.84
C ASP A 399 32.54 -11.84 -6.00
N ASN A 400 32.01 -12.96 -5.52
CA ASN A 400 30.87 -12.91 -4.59
C ASN A 400 31.33 -12.55 -3.19
N ALA A 401 31.29 -11.27 -2.85
CA ALA A 401 31.77 -10.72 -1.59
C ALA A 401 31.15 -11.41 -0.36
N ASN A 402 29.84 -11.69 -0.39
CA ASN A 402 29.15 -12.36 0.72
C ASN A 402 29.67 -13.79 0.95
N VAL A 403 29.85 -14.56 -0.11
CA VAL A 403 30.38 -15.95 0.01
C VAL A 403 31.85 -15.96 0.43
N LEU A 404 32.65 -15.05 -0.12
CA LEU A 404 34.05 -14.87 0.31
C LEU A 404 34.14 -14.57 1.80
N ASN A 405 33.36 -13.60 2.27
CA ASN A 405 33.34 -13.23 3.68
C ASN A 405 32.84 -14.39 4.55
N TYR A 406 31.72 -15.03 4.16
CA TYR A 406 31.12 -16.08 4.96
C TYR A 406 32.03 -17.29 5.14
N LEU A 407 32.63 -17.77 4.05
CA LEU A 407 33.57 -18.87 4.10
C LEU A 407 34.83 -18.47 4.88
N GLY A 408 35.37 -17.30 4.60
CA GLY A 408 36.56 -16.78 5.29
C GLY A 408 36.33 -16.66 6.80
N TYR A 409 35.20 -16.07 7.21
CA TYR A 409 34.83 -15.96 8.62
C TYR A 409 34.65 -17.33 9.28
N SER A 410 33.96 -18.25 8.64
CA SER A 410 33.70 -19.60 9.17
C SER A 410 35.01 -20.39 9.38
N LEU A 411 35.95 -20.26 8.47
CA LEU A 411 37.32 -20.83 8.61
C LEU A 411 38.06 -20.15 9.76
N ALA A 412 38.06 -18.82 9.82
CA ALA A 412 38.75 -18.05 10.83
C ALA A 412 38.23 -18.33 12.26
N ASP A 413 36.92 -18.38 12.44
CA ASP A 413 36.33 -18.66 13.75
C ASP A 413 36.70 -20.02 14.29
N ARG A 414 36.85 -21.02 13.42
CA ARG A 414 37.34 -22.36 13.77
C ARG A 414 38.87 -22.51 13.82
N GLY A 415 39.63 -21.48 13.48
CA GLY A 415 41.09 -21.53 13.41
C GLY A 415 41.61 -22.36 12.26
N LEU A 416 40.85 -22.55 11.20
CA LEU A 416 41.22 -23.35 10.04
C LEU A 416 41.72 -22.44 8.90
N LYS A 417 42.77 -22.84 8.21
CA LYS A 417 43.25 -22.18 6.98
C LYS A 417 43.28 -20.63 7.09
N LEU A 418 43.84 -20.13 8.20
CA LEU A 418 43.75 -18.71 8.57
C LEU A 418 44.34 -17.76 7.50
N GLU A 419 45.41 -18.18 6.79
CA GLU A 419 46.00 -17.42 5.69
C GLU A 419 45.02 -17.27 4.52
N GLU A 420 44.42 -18.38 4.11
CA GLU A 420 43.39 -18.39 3.04
C GLU A 420 42.16 -17.62 3.44
N ALA A 421 41.72 -17.78 4.68
CA ALA A 421 40.58 -17.04 5.25
C ALA A 421 40.78 -15.52 5.19
N GLU A 422 41.98 -15.02 5.57
CA GLU A 422 42.29 -13.60 5.48
C GLU A 422 42.25 -13.09 4.03
N LEU A 423 42.81 -13.86 3.08
CA LEU A 423 42.80 -13.49 1.67
C LEU A 423 41.35 -13.39 1.12
N MET A 424 40.49 -14.35 1.47
CA MET A 424 39.09 -14.32 1.08
C MET A 424 38.36 -13.08 1.65
N ILE A 425 38.53 -12.81 2.96
CA ILE A 425 37.91 -11.66 3.61
C ILE A 425 38.46 -10.35 3.04
N MET A 426 39.77 -10.27 2.77
CA MET A 426 40.36 -9.10 2.10
C MET A 426 39.75 -8.89 0.71
N GLY A 427 39.49 -9.97 -0.03
CA GLY A 427 38.77 -9.91 -1.30
C GLY A 427 37.35 -9.32 -1.14
N ALA A 428 36.63 -9.76 -0.12
CA ALA A 428 35.31 -9.21 0.18
C ALA A 428 35.34 -7.71 0.57
N VAL A 429 36.31 -7.33 1.43
CA VAL A 429 36.51 -5.91 1.82
C VAL A 429 36.93 -5.06 0.62
N ALA A 430 37.75 -5.59 -0.31
CA ALA A 430 38.10 -4.85 -1.52
C ALA A 430 36.89 -4.54 -2.43
N LEU A 431 35.92 -5.45 -2.47
CA LEU A 431 34.65 -5.25 -3.21
C LEU A 431 33.69 -4.28 -2.50
N GLU A 432 33.63 -4.33 -1.18
CA GLU A 432 32.73 -3.49 -0.36
C GLU A 432 33.52 -2.89 0.84
N PRO A 433 34.36 -1.86 0.65
CA PRO A 433 35.24 -1.33 1.69
C PRO A 433 34.56 -0.74 2.91
N ALA A 434 33.31 -0.28 2.78
CA ALA A 434 32.53 0.31 3.87
C ALA A 434 31.64 -0.72 4.60
N ASN A 435 31.67 -1.99 4.22
CA ASN A 435 30.86 -3.01 4.85
C ASN A 435 31.41 -3.40 6.22
N GLY A 436 30.75 -2.95 7.29
CA GLY A 436 31.20 -3.17 8.66
C GLY A 436 31.28 -4.63 9.07
N ALA A 437 30.44 -5.52 8.53
CA ALA A 437 30.50 -6.96 8.79
C ALA A 437 31.77 -7.61 8.16
N PHE A 438 32.17 -7.14 6.98
CA PHE A 438 33.42 -7.62 6.34
C PHE A 438 34.65 -7.10 7.07
N LEU A 439 34.61 -5.85 7.54
CA LEU A 439 35.66 -5.27 8.37
C LEU A 439 35.79 -5.99 9.72
N ASP A 440 34.72 -6.39 10.34
CA ASP A 440 34.68 -7.21 11.55
C ASP A 440 35.31 -8.58 11.29
N SER A 441 34.93 -9.25 10.22
CA SER A 441 35.52 -10.53 9.82
C SER A 441 37.03 -10.40 9.59
N LEU A 442 37.49 -9.30 8.98
CA LEU A 442 38.92 -9.01 8.78
C LEU A 442 39.63 -8.80 10.13
N ALA A 443 38.99 -8.07 11.05
CA ALA A 443 39.53 -7.91 12.39
C ALA A 443 39.65 -9.24 13.11
N TRP A 444 38.60 -10.08 13.02
CA TRP A 444 38.56 -11.38 13.67
C TRP A 444 39.63 -12.35 13.14
N VAL A 445 39.80 -12.48 11.83
CA VAL A 445 40.84 -13.36 11.26
C VAL A 445 42.22 -12.88 11.62
N ARG A 446 42.50 -11.59 11.62
CA ARG A 446 43.78 -11.02 12.05
C ARG A 446 44.06 -11.28 13.53
N PHE A 447 43.01 -11.13 14.36
CA PHE A 447 43.09 -11.50 15.78
C PHE A 447 43.43 -12.98 15.95
N ARG A 448 42.76 -13.88 15.25
CA ARG A 448 43.01 -15.32 15.30
C ARG A 448 44.43 -15.71 14.81
N ARG A 449 45.02 -14.91 13.91
CA ARG A 449 46.39 -15.03 13.45
C ARG A 449 47.44 -14.39 14.40
N GLY A 450 46.99 -13.72 15.46
CA GLY A 450 47.88 -12.99 16.40
C GLY A 450 48.34 -11.61 15.90
N ASN A 451 47.83 -11.12 14.76
CA ASN A 451 48.12 -9.77 14.29
C ASN A 451 47.20 -8.74 15.01
N LEU A 452 47.55 -8.45 16.27
CA LEU A 452 46.74 -7.55 17.12
C LEU A 452 46.65 -6.12 16.58
N ALA A 453 47.76 -5.61 15.97
CA ALA A 453 47.74 -4.27 15.39
C ALA A 453 46.78 -4.15 14.22
N GLY A 454 46.85 -5.09 13.26
CA GLY A 454 45.95 -5.12 12.13
C GLY A 454 44.51 -5.43 12.52
N ALA A 455 44.29 -6.25 13.56
CA ALA A 455 42.96 -6.51 14.11
C ALA A 455 42.34 -5.26 14.74
N THR A 456 43.15 -4.52 15.52
CA THR A 456 42.69 -3.27 16.19
C THR A 456 42.34 -2.20 15.17
N GLU A 457 43.06 -2.08 14.08
CA GLU A 457 42.74 -1.11 13.03
C GLU A 457 41.42 -1.47 12.28
N ALA A 458 41.27 -2.73 11.91
CA ALA A 458 40.06 -3.20 11.22
C ALA A 458 38.81 -3.08 12.11
N ILE A 459 38.92 -3.44 13.41
CA ILE A 459 37.75 -3.38 14.31
C ILE A 459 37.30 -1.95 14.61
N LYS A 460 38.22 -0.98 14.61
CA LYS A 460 37.82 0.44 14.74
C LYS A 460 36.96 0.87 13.54
N GLN A 461 37.30 0.45 12.35
CA GLN A 461 36.53 0.74 11.15
C GLN A 461 35.19 0.02 11.19
N ALA A 462 35.15 -1.26 11.62
CA ALA A 462 33.91 -2.02 11.75
C ALA A 462 32.93 -1.37 12.72
N VAL A 463 33.36 -1.00 13.93
CA VAL A 463 32.47 -0.34 14.91
C VAL A 463 32.07 1.08 14.51
N ALA A 464 32.84 1.74 13.64
CA ALA A 464 32.46 3.02 13.05
C ALA A 464 31.41 2.89 11.93
N ALA A 465 31.39 1.76 11.23
CA ALA A 465 30.43 1.47 10.16
C ALA A 465 29.13 0.87 10.69
N VAL A 466 29.19 0.01 11.72
CA VAL A 466 28.02 -0.69 12.29
C VAL A 466 28.04 -0.59 13.81
N HIS A 467 27.11 0.20 14.35
CA HIS A 467 27.05 0.51 15.79
C HIS A 467 26.09 -0.37 16.59
N GLU A 468 25.17 -1.10 15.93
CA GLU A 468 24.07 -1.82 16.58
C GLU A 468 24.25 -3.35 16.62
N ASP A 469 25.39 -3.86 16.18
CA ASP A 469 25.67 -5.29 16.19
C ASP A 469 26.40 -5.72 17.47
N PRO A 470 25.77 -6.54 18.33
CA PRO A 470 26.40 -7.02 19.57
C PRO A 470 27.63 -7.89 19.32
N VAL A 471 27.71 -8.60 18.17
CA VAL A 471 28.84 -9.48 17.85
C VAL A 471 30.08 -8.66 17.53
N ILE A 472 29.94 -7.62 16.70
CA ILE A 472 31.04 -6.70 16.37
C ILE A 472 31.62 -6.05 17.63
N TRP A 473 30.74 -5.59 18.55
CA TRP A 473 31.20 -5.04 19.82
C TRP A 473 31.84 -6.07 20.75
N ALA A 474 31.41 -7.34 20.71
CA ALA A 474 32.03 -8.41 21.45
C ALA A 474 33.43 -8.72 20.92
N HIS A 475 33.61 -8.81 19.58
CA HIS A 475 34.90 -8.96 18.93
C HIS A 475 35.85 -7.78 19.26
N ALA A 476 35.30 -6.55 19.21
CA ALA A 476 36.07 -5.37 19.63
C ALA A 476 36.58 -5.50 21.07
N GLY A 477 35.70 -5.95 21.97
CA GLY A 477 36.08 -6.19 23.36
C GLY A 477 37.18 -7.22 23.54
N ASP A 478 37.15 -8.34 22.84
CA ASP A 478 38.18 -9.38 22.88
C ASP A 478 39.50 -8.89 22.26
N ILE A 479 39.46 -8.17 21.13
CA ILE A 479 40.63 -7.62 20.44
C ILE A 479 41.32 -6.55 21.31
N TYR A 480 40.57 -5.60 21.89
CA TYR A 480 41.13 -4.58 22.75
C TYR A 480 41.72 -5.17 24.04
N ALA A 481 41.05 -6.19 24.63
CA ALA A 481 41.60 -6.88 25.80
C ALA A 481 42.91 -7.58 25.51
N ALA A 482 43.04 -8.28 24.38
CA ALA A 482 44.26 -8.91 23.95
C ALA A 482 45.37 -7.91 23.62
N SER A 483 45.03 -6.72 23.15
CA SER A 483 45.94 -5.60 22.90
C SER A 483 46.33 -4.85 24.20
N GLY A 484 45.85 -5.26 25.36
CA GLY A 484 46.13 -4.64 26.66
C GLY A 484 45.29 -3.40 27.00
N ASP A 485 44.42 -2.96 26.12
CA ASP A 485 43.50 -1.83 26.34
C ASP A 485 42.24 -2.27 27.07
N ASN A 486 42.37 -2.51 28.37
CA ASN A 486 41.26 -2.98 29.20
C ASN A 486 40.12 -1.96 29.30
N SER A 487 40.40 -0.68 29.13
CA SER A 487 39.40 0.40 29.18
C SER A 487 38.45 0.34 27.95
N ARG A 488 39.01 0.32 26.75
CA ARG A 488 38.22 0.13 25.51
C ARG A 488 37.57 -1.24 25.48
N ALA A 489 38.23 -2.28 25.94
CA ALA A 489 37.65 -3.61 26.04
C ALA A 489 36.39 -3.63 26.92
N TRP A 490 36.44 -2.98 28.09
CA TRP A 490 35.32 -2.89 29.00
C TRP A 490 34.13 -2.13 28.37
N LEU A 491 34.41 -0.99 27.72
CA LEU A 491 33.37 -0.21 27.03
C LEU A 491 32.73 -1.01 25.88
N ALA A 492 33.52 -1.70 25.10
CA ALA A 492 33.04 -2.51 23.98
C ALA A 492 32.14 -3.66 24.46
N TRP A 493 32.55 -4.40 25.50
CA TRP A 493 31.72 -5.44 26.11
C TRP A 493 30.46 -4.90 26.78
N LYS A 494 30.48 -3.68 27.32
CA LYS A 494 29.26 -3.00 27.82
C LYS A 494 28.29 -2.69 26.71
N LYS A 495 28.78 -2.24 25.55
CA LYS A 495 27.94 -2.01 24.36
C LYS A 495 27.36 -3.33 23.82
N ALA A 496 28.19 -4.37 23.68
CA ALA A 496 27.72 -5.70 23.31
C ALA A 496 26.61 -6.20 24.24
N TRP A 497 26.79 -6.07 25.56
CA TRP A 497 25.80 -6.48 26.55
C TRP A 497 24.47 -5.72 26.42
N LEU A 498 24.51 -4.42 26.12
CA LEU A 498 23.32 -3.61 25.95
C LEU A 498 22.52 -4.05 24.72
N LEU A 499 23.20 -4.28 23.59
CA LEU A 499 22.60 -4.65 22.32
C LEU A 499 22.09 -6.09 22.30
N GLU A 500 22.66 -6.97 23.14
CA GLU A 500 22.31 -8.37 23.19
C GLU A 500 20.93 -8.61 23.84
N LYS A 501 20.21 -9.61 23.34
CA LYS A 501 18.93 -10.05 23.94
C LYS A 501 19.14 -10.47 25.40
N PRO A 502 18.23 -10.12 26.34
CA PRO A 502 18.42 -10.39 27.78
C PRO A 502 18.85 -11.81 28.12
N ALA A 503 18.29 -12.82 27.44
CA ALA A 503 18.61 -14.25 27.67
C ALA A 503 20.07 -14.62 27.31
N LYS A 504 20.73 -13.83 26.43
CA LYS A 504 22.11 -14.10 25.94
C LYS A 504 23.17 -13.25 26.61
N ARG A 505 22.83 -12.33 27.50
CA ARG A 505 23.74 -11.36 28.14
C ARG A 505 24.78 -11.96 29.10
N GLY A 506 24.66 -13.25 29.44
CA GLY A 506 25.52 -13.89 30.46
C GLY A 506 27.02 -13.85 30.16
N LYS A 507 27.42 -14.13 28.90
CA LYS A 507 28.83 -14.09 28.47
C LYS A 507 29.41 -12.68 28.60
N ALA A 508 28.69 -11.69 28.08
CA ALA A 508 29.14 -10.28 28.16
C ALA A 508 29.22 -9.80 29.61
N ALA A 509 28.28 -10.14 30.48
CA ALA A 509 28.31 -9.79 31.90
C ALA A 509 29.54 -10.41 32.62
N SER A 510 29.96 -11.63 32.25
CA SER A 510 31.17 -12.24 32.81
C SER A 510 32.42 -11.49 32.36
N ARG A 511 32.54 -11.16 31.07
CA ARG A 511 33.69 -10.40 30.53
C ARG A 511 33.81 -9.01 31.13
N ILE A 512 32.65 -8.31 31.32
CA ILE A 512 32.66 -6.99 31.96
C ILE A 512 33.19 -7.02 33.40
N ARG A 513 32.83 -8.05 34.20
CA ARG A 513 33.35 -8.23 35.55
C ARG A 513 34.86 -8.54 35.55
N GLU A 514 35.31 -9.44 34.70
CA GLU A 514 36.74 -9.79 34.56
C GLU A 514 37.58 -8.58 34.19
N LEU A 515 37.17 -7.81 33.20
CA LEU A 515 37.85 -6.59 32.76
C LEU A 515 37.79 -5.50 33.79
N GLY A 516 36.68 -5.32 34.49
CA GLY A 516 36.55 -4.36 35.57
C GLY A 516 37.58 -4.58 36.70
N ALA A 517 37.86 -5.84 37.01
CA ALA A 517 38.90 -6.19 38.02
C ALA A 517 40.34 -5.89 37.56
N LYS A 518 40.56 -5.75 36.24
CA LYS A 518 41.90 -5.44 35.64
C LYS A 518 42.09 -3.94 35.43
N LEU A 519 41.09 -3.11 35.70
CA LEU A 519 41.20 -1.66 35.53
C LEU A 519 41.92 -0.99 36.67
N PRO A 520 42.61 0.15 36.42
CA PRO A 520 43.22 0.95 37.46
C PRO A 520 42.19 1.42 38.50
N ALA A 521 42.65 1.56 39.76
CA ALA A 521 41.80 2.08 40.82
C ALA A 521 41.21 3.46 40.42
N GLY A 522 39.90 3.65 40.54
CA GLY A 522 39.21 4.88 40.18
C GLY A 522 38.84 5.06 38.69
N ALA A 523 39.26 4.15 37.79
CA ALA A 523 38.94 4.27 36.35
C ALA A 523 37.47 3.94 36.05
N LEU A 524 36.82 3.07 36.81
CA LEU A 524 35.45 2.61 36.58
C LEU A 524 34.40 3.76 36.58
N PRO A 525 34.38 4.74 37.51
CA PRO A 525 33.41 5.83 37.44
C PRO A 525 33.54 6.67 36.18
N ALA A 526 34.76 6.98 35.75
CA ALA A 526 35.00 7.74 34.51
C ALA A 526 34.52 7.00 33.27
N LEU A 527 34.79 5.68 33.19
CA LEU A 527 34.32 4.82 32.09
C LEU A 527 32.81 4.68 32.09
N GLN A 528 32.17 4.56 33.25
CA GLN A 528 30.72 4.52 33.38
C GLN A 528 30.07 5.81 32.85
N LEU A 529 30.62 6.97 33.21
CA LEU A 529 30.17 8.25 32.72
C LEU A 529 30.34 8.35 31.18
N ALA A 530 31.47 7.95 30.66
CA ALA A 530 31.74 7.93 29.23
C ALA A 530 30.75 7.03 28.50
N TYR A 531 30.44 5.86 29.08
CA TYR A 531 29.44 4.93 28.55
C TYR A 531 28.04 5.55 28.52
N MET A 532 27.58 6.16 29.59
CA MET A 532 26.29 6.83 29.65
C MET A 532 26.20 7.98 28.64
N LYS A 533 27.24 8.81 28.54
CA LYS A 533 27.29 9.90 27.56
C LYS A 533 27.22 9.41 26.11
N SER A 534 27.77 8.25 25.81
CA SER A 534 27.75 7.69 24.44
C SER A 534 26.36 7.32 23.92
N PHE A 535 25.35 7.23 24.77
CA PHE A 535 23.95 6.95 24.40
C PHE A 535 23.02 8.14 24.63
N SER A 536 23.51 9.22 25.20
CA SER A 536 22.71 10.43 25.42
C SER A 536 22.36 11.08 24.07
N PRO A 537 21.11 11.45 23.82
CA PRO A 537 20.71 12.19 22.62
C PRO A 537 21.20 13.64 22.60
N ALA A 538 21.94 14.10 23.59
CA ALA A 538 22.33 15.48 23.79
C ALA A 538 23.05 16.18 22.60
N GLY A 539 23.57 15.43 21.66
CA GLY A 539 24.23 15.95 20.45
C GLY A 539 23.42 15.93 19.17
N LEU A 540 22.15 15.44 19.21
CA LEU A 540 21.37 15.22 18.00
C LEU A 540 20.11 16.07 17.94
N PRO A 541 19.89 16.83 16.84
CA PRO A 541 18.58 17.41 16.58
C PRO A 541 17.59 16.32 16.20
N PHE A 542 16.38 16.38 16.73
CA PHE A 542 15.29 15.49 16.37
C PHE A 542 13.92 16.15 16.53
N SER A 543 12.93 15.64 15.82
CA SER A 543 11.51 15.94 16.02
C SER A 543 10.74 14.64 16.19
N SER A 544 9.73 14.62 17.04
CA SER A 544 8.86 13.46 17.23
C SER A 544 7.44 13.90 17.54
N PHE A 545 6.47 13.13 17.06
CA PHE A 545 5.12 13.19 17.58
C PHE A 545 5.08 12.56 18.97
N ALA A 546 4.26 13.12 19.85
CA ALA A 546 4.08 12.64 21.20
C ALA A 546 2.59 12.66 21.58
N LYS A 547 2.19 11.76 22.46
CA LYS A 547 0.88 11.77 23.10
C LYS A 547 1.06 12.18 24.55
N LEU A 548 0.33 13.21 24.96
CA LEU A 548 0.28 13.69 26.34
C LEU A 548 -1.00 13.20 27.00
N GLU A 549 -0.88 12.49 28.11
CA GLU A 549 -2.00 12.09 28.94
C GLU A 549 -1.77 12.58 30.35
N GLY A 550 -2.65 13.47 30.83
CA GLY A 550 -2.53 14.09 32.13
C GLY A 550 -3.79 13.91 32.98
N ARG A 551 -3.63 14.03 34.31
CA ARG A 551 -4.73 14.07 35.25
C ARG A 551 -4.74 15.44 35.92
N LEU A 552 -5.75 16.24 35.60
CA LEU A 552 -5.93 17.58 36.12
C LEU A 552 -7.24 17.65 36.90
N ARG A 553 -7.18 17.96 38.22
CA ARG A 553 -8.37 18.04 39.08
C ARG A 553 -9.32 16.84 38.96
N GLY A 554 -8.77 15.62 38.84
CA GLY A 554 -9.52 14.38 38.77
C GLY A 554 -10.04 14.02 37.35
N LYS A 555 -9.92 14.87 36.34
CA LYS A 555 -10.26 14.60 34.94
C LYS A 555 -9.01 14.18 34.17
N THR A 556 -9.12 13.15 33.35
CA THR A 556 -8.05 12.75 32.43
C THR A 556 -8.17 13.60 31.15
N VAL A 557 -7.08 14.23 30.78
CA VAL A 557 -6.94 15.00 29.53
C VAL A 557 -5.92 14.33 28.62
N LYS A 558 -6.17 14.32 27.32
CA LYS A 558 -5.28 13.75 26.31
C LYS A 558 -5.08 14.76 25.19
N PHE A 559 -3.85 14.94 24.77
CA PHE A 559 -3.46 15.83 23.68
C PHE A 559 -2.41 15.17 22.82
N ASP A 560 -2.40 15.53 21.55
CA ASP A 560 -1.27 15.28 20.67
C ASP A 560 -0.26 16.43 20.78
N ALA A 561 1.01 16.13 20.62
CA ALA A 561 2.07 17.13 20.69
C ALA A 561 3.20 16.84 19.70
N ILE A 562 3.98 17.86 19.41
CA ILE A 562 5.24 17.77 18.67
C ILE A 562 6.36 18.19 19.62
N VAL A 563 7.35 17.32 19.75
CA VAL A 563 8.60 17.58 20.45
C VAL A 563 9.68 17.86 19.41
N HIS A 564 10.40 18.95 19.58
CA HIS A 564 11.55 19.29 18.77
C HIS A 564 12.73 19.64 19.66
N PHE A 565 13.88 19.05 19.39
CA PHE A 565 15.12 19.33 20.10
C PHE A 565 16.23 19.71 19.12
N SER A 566 16.93 20.80 19.41
CA SER A 566 18.14 21.23 18.70
C SER A 566 19.26 21.47 19.72
N PRO A 567 20.38 20.73 19.61
CA PRO A 567 21.52 20.94 20.52
C PRO A 567 22.05 22.38 20.50
N PRO A 568 22.68 22.86 21.59
CA PRO A 568 22.98 22.08 22.79
C PRO A 568 21.80 21.98 23.78
N ASP A 569 20.83 22.90 23.75
CA ASP A 569 19.83 23.06 24.82
C ASP A 569 18.47 23.64 24.33
N ASN A 570 18.26 23.74 23.01
CA ASN A 570 16.99 24.23 22.47
C ASN A 570 15.96 23.11 22.40
N PHE A 571 14.97 23.19 23.29
CA PHE A 571 13.85 22.25 23.32
C PHE A 571 12.54 22.99 23.10
N ASN A 572 11.71 22.48 22.19
CA ASN A 572 10.38 23.00 21.88
C ASN A 572 9.33 21.89 22.05
N LEU A 573 8.27 22.21 22.78
CA LEU A 573 7.10 21.37 22.93
C LEU A 573 5.88 22.14 22.43
N THR A 574 5.23 21.63 21.37
CA THR A 574 3.99 22.21 20.85
C THR A 574 2.85 21.24 21.11
N VAL A 575 1.87 21.65 21.90
CA VAL A 575 0.67 20.85 22.18
C VAL A 575 -0.43 21.26 21.21
N MET A 576 -1.04 20.25 20.59
CA MET A 576 -2.02 20.40 19.53
C MET A 576 -3.44 20.22 20.08
N GLY A 577 -4.34 21.05 19.59
CA GLY A 577 -5.78 20.95 19.83
C GLY A 577 -6.52 20.27 18.68
N PRO A 578 -7.85 20.37 18.67
CA PRO A 578 -8.66 19.90 17.56
C PRO A 578 -8.19 20.50 16.22
N LEU A 579 -8.25 19.67 15.18
CA LEU A 579 -7.78 20.01 13.81
C LEU A 579 -6.28 20.39 13.73
N MET A 580 -5.45 19.83 14.64
CA MET A 580 -4.00 20.08 14.66
C MET A 580 -3.62 21.56 14.85
N ALA A 581 -4.51 22.39 15.36
CA ALA A 581 -4.18 23.77 15.72
C ALA A 581 -3.35 23.80 17.02
N PRO A 582 -2.25 24.57 17.09
CA PRO A 582 -1.45 24.64 18.32
C PRO A 582 -2.24 25.30 19.44
N LEU A 583 -2.34 24.61 20.58
CA LEU A 583 -2.97 25.13 21.80
C LEU A 583 -1.98 25.94 22.65
N TRP A 584 -0.76 25.44 22.76
CA TRP A 584 0.32 26.16 23.43
C TRP A 584 1.68 25.61 22.98
N LYS A 585 2.70 26.44 23.12
CA LYS A 585 4.09 26.12 22.84
C LYS A 585 4.96 26.49 24.02
N ALA A 586 5.87 25.60 24.38
CA ALA A 586 6.95 25.87 25.32
C ALA A 586 8.29 25.81 24.59
N ARG A 587 9.11 26.81 24.77
CA ARG A 587 10.48 26.86 24.27
C ARG A 587 11.45 26.96 25.43
N VAL A 588 12.41 26.05 25.48
CA VAL A 588 13.50 26.06 26.46
C VAL A 588 14.79 26.37 25.74
N SER A 589 15.54 27.38 26.18
CA SER A 589 16.84 27.73 25.60
C SER A 589 17.66 28.48 26.66
N GLY A 590 18.95 28.16 26.82
CA GLY A 590 19.84 28.78 27.81
C GLY A 590 19.35 28.62 29.24
N GLY A 591 18.65 27.53 29.57
CA GLY A 591 18.06 27.28 30.89
C GLY A 591 16.82 28.11 31.22
N MET A 592 16.33 28.93 30.28
CA MET A 592 15.08 29.68 30.42
C MET A 592 13.95 29.02 29.61
N THR A 593 12.74 29.12 30.15
CA THR A 593 11.53 28.59 29.47
C THR A 593 10.59 29.72 29.11
N GLU A 594 10.27 29.86 27.87
CA GLU A 594 9.25 30.76 27.34
C GLU A 594 8.00 29.99 26.99
N LEU A 595 6.83 30.52 27.34
CA LEU A 595 5.53 29.95 27.02
C LEU A 595 4.74 30.90 26.12
N ASP A 596 4.25 30.37 25.03
CA ASP A 596 3.26 31.00 24.15
C ASP A 596 1.97 30.18 24.27
N ALA A 597 1.01 30.68 25.06
CA ALA A 597 -0.23 29.97 25.36
C ALA A 597 -1.42 30.75 24.81
N MET A 598 -2.28 30.08 24.02
CA MET A 598 -3.63 30.59 23.77
C MET A 598 -4.48 30.46 25.03
N GLU A 599 -5.32 31.45 25.32
CA GLU A 599 -6.22 31.40 26.46
C GLU A 599 -7.18 30.21 26.41
N ILE A 600 -6.98 29.24 27.27
CA ILE A 600 -7.90 28.13 27.49
C ILE A 600 -8.83 28.53 28.64
N LYS A 601 -10.08 28.85 28.29
CA LYS A 601 -11.13 29.38 29.21
C LYS A 601 -11.39 28.55 30.50
N GLU A 602 -10.90 27.31 30.58
CA GLU A 602 -11.21 26.38 31.68
C GLU A 602 -10.02 26.07 32.59
N ILE A 603 -8.83 26.62 32.31
CA ILE A 603 -7.60 26.34 33.06
C ILE A 603 -7.08 27.65 33.62
N ASP A 604 -6.76 27.65 34.94
CA ASP A 604 -6.04 28.75 35.58
C ASP A 604 -4.69 28.95 34.87
N SER A 605 -4.62 30.02 34.07
CA SER A 605 -3.50 30.29 33.17
C SER A 605 -2.16 30.40 33.88
N HIS A 606 -2.13 30.96 35.13
CA HIS A 606 -0.90 31.11 35.89
C HIS A 606 -0.38 29.78 36.44
N ALA A 607 -1.25 28.96 37.03
CA ALA A 607 -0.87 27.64 37.52
C ALA A 607 -0.43 26.71 36.40
N PHE A 608 -1.15 26.74 35.26
CA PHE A 608 -0.80 25.94 34.08
C PHE A 608 0.55 26.35 33.48
N SER A 609 0.78 27.64 33.29
CA SER A 609 2.05 28.18 32.79
C SER A 609 3.24 27.76 33.65
N TYR A 610 3.08 27.83 34.97
CA TYR A 610 4.12 27.43 35.90
C TYR A 610 4.47 25.92 35.78
N TRP A 611 3.45 25.03 35.70
CA TRP A 611 3.68 23.60 35.58
C TRP A 611 4.23 23.22 34.19
N ALA A 612 3.75 23.86 33.13
CA ALA A 612 4.25 23.65 31.77
C ALA A 612 5.72 24.06 31.67
N THR A 613 6.10 25.16 32.29
CA THR A 613 7.50 25.62 32.39
C THR A 613 8.40 24.59 33.07
N LEU A 614 7.98 24.07 34.22
CA LEU A 614 8.75 23.06 34.95
C LEU A 614 8.92 21.76 34.14
N ILE A 615 7.85 21.27 33.55
CA ILE A 615 7.86 20.03 32.74
C ILE A 615 8.73 20.20 31.50
N ALA A 616 8.59 21.29 30.75
CA ALA A 616 9.39 21.57 29.58
C ALA A 616 10.87 21.76 29.95
N GLY A 617 11.17 22.41 31.08
CA GLY A 617 12.53 22.55 31.60
C GLY A 617 13.18 21.21 31.94
N GLU A 618 12.47 20.27 32.56
CA GLU A 618 12.99 18.93 32.86
C GLU A 618 13.14 18.07 31.59
N MET A 619 12.23 18.18 30.64
CA MET A 619 12.39 17.52 29.35
C MET A 619 13.60 18.07 28.57
N GLY A 620 13.77 19.39 28.56
CA GLY A 620 14.94 20.05 27.98
C GLY A 620 16.25 19.59 28.62
N ALA A 621 16.33 19.58 29.97
CA ALA A 621 17.50 19.09 30.70
C ALA A 621 17.78 17.59 30.41
N TRP A 622 16.75 16.80 30.21
CA TRP A 622 16.94 15.41 29.80
C TRP A 622 17.60 15.32 28.42
N PHE A 623 17.07 15.98 27.39
CA PHE A 623 17.60 15.93 26.06
C PHE A 623 18.94 16.63 25.87
N SER A 624 19.24 17.66 26.68
CA SER A 624 20.57 18.30 26.72
C SER A 624 21.63 17.46 27.44
N GLY A 625 21.23 16.45 28.20
CA GLY A 625 22.14 15.61 28.99
C GLY A 625 22.64 16.26 30.26
N ASP A 626 22.06 17.36 30.76
CA ASP A 626 22.46 18.08 31.95
C ASP A 626 22.47 17.23 33.23
N TYR A 627 21.66 16.16 33.26
CA TYR A 627 21.66 15.20 34.37
C TYR A 627 22.94 14.34 34.45
N LEU A 628 23.77 14.31 33.40
CA LEU A 628 25.04 13.55 33.31
C LEU A 628 26.27 14.34 33.79
N ALA A 629 26.09 15.43 34.50
CA ALA A 629 27.20 16.28 34.94
C ALA A 629 28.18 15.58 35.88
N GLN A 630 27.72 14.56 36.64
CA GLN A 630 28.54 13.77 37.55
C GLN A 630 28.27 12.29 37.43
N ALA A 631 29.29 11.44 37.62
CA ALA A 631 29.14 9.98 37.60
C ALA A 631 28.75 9.47 39.00
N PRO A 632 27.85 8.47 39.09
CA PRO A 632 27.58 7.78 40.34
C PRO A 632 28.81 6.98 40.79
N ALA A 633 28.95 6.80 42.08
CA ALA A 633 29.78 5.73 42.62
C ALA A 633 29.16 4.37 42.14
N TRP A 634 30.00 3.39 41.80
CA TRP A 634 29.57 2.12 41.17
C TRP A 634 28.49 1.37 41.99
N ASP A 635 28.50 1.49 43.32
CA ASP A 635 27.63 0.76 44.23
C ASP A 635 26.38 1.54 44.65
N GLU A 636 26.25 2.80 44.27
CA GLU A 636 25.10 3.62 44.61
C GLU A 636 24.09 3.65 43.47
N PRO A 637 22.86 3.18 43.65
CA PRO A 637 21.83 3.21 42.61
C PRO A 637 21.37 4.64 42.29
N CYS A 638 21.72 5.63 43.11
CA CYS A 638 21.33 7.01 42.95
C CYS A 638 22.51 7.94 43.18
N PHE A 639 22.57 9.05 42.44
CA PHE A 639 23.56 10.13 42.65
C PHE A 639 22.91 11.50 42.62
N GLU A 640 23.62 12.49 43.07
CA GLU A 640 23.15 13.89 43.12
C GLU A 640 24.02 14.76 42.22
N GLY A 641 23.38 15.62 41.43
CA GLY A 641 24.06 16.57 40.56
C GLY A 641 23.10 17.63 40.03
N ASN A 642 23.56 18.85 39.86
CA ASN A 642 22.79 19.97 39.29
C ASN A 642 21.40 20.17 39.97
N GLY A 643 21.30 20.03 41.30
CA GLY A 643 20.04 20.18 42.03
C GLY A 643 19.06 19.01 41.87
N ARG A 644 19.48 17.93 41.25
CA ARG A 644 18.67 16.73 40.99
C ARG A 644 19.26 15.51 41.71
N LYS A 645 18.39 14.62 42.20
CA LYS A 645 18.74 13.26 42.58
C LYS A 645 18.34 12.32 41.42
N VAL A 646 19.31 11.62 40.82
CA VAL A 646 19.11 10.71 39.72
C VAL A 646 19.31 9.28 40.19
N CYS A 647 18.31 8.42 40.03
CA CYS A 647 18.40 7.00 40.35
C CYS A 647 18.39 6.17 39.06
N LEU A 648 19.34 5.25 38.92
CA LEU A 648 19.46 4.40 37.74
C LEU A 648 18.54 3.18 37.85
N GLU A 649 18.11 2.66 36.70
CA GLU A 649 17.43 1.40 36.63
C GLU A 649 18.41 0.27 37.01
N LYS A 650 17.96 -0.71 37.80
CA LYS A 650 18.81 -1.79 38.32
C LYS A 650 19.54 -2.53 37.17
N GLY A 651 20.85 -2.41 37.15
CA GLY A 651 21.72 -3.04 36.18
C GLY A 651 21.85 -2.33 34.83
N LEU A 652 21.17 -1.20 34.64
CA LEU A 652 21.17 -0.42 33.40
C LEU A 652 21.79 0.97 33.61
N PRO A 653 22.43 1.54 32.57
CA PRO A 653 23.14 2.83 32.71
C PRO A 653 22.24 4.06 32.47
N TRP A 654 20.95 3.93 32.61
CA TRP A 654 20.00 5.04 32.41
C TRP A 654 19.08 5.27 33.60
N PRO A 655 18.62 6.50 33.76
CA PRO A 655 17.77 6.86 34.87
C PRO A 655 16.43 6.15 34.88
N ALA A 656 16.03 5.64 36.04
CA ALA A 656 14.67 5.22 36.33
C ALA A 656 13.85 6.31 36.97
N GLU A 657 14.51 7.19 37.73
CA GLU A 657 13.87 8.29 38.43
C GLU A 657 14.81 9.48 38.57
N ILE A 658 14.32 10.67 38.29
CA ILE A 658 14.99 11.95 38.55
C ILE A 658 14.08 12.78 39.44
N VAL A 659 14.62 13.22 40.56
CA VAL A 659 13.90 14.06 41.50
C VAL A 659 14.55 15.44 41.50
N ASN A 660 13.84 16.46 41.05
CA ASN A 660 14.25 17.85 41.23
C ASN A 660 14.04 18.22 42.69
N LYS A 661 15.08 18.76 43.34
CA LYS A 661 15.04 19.14 44.75
C LYS A 661 14.43 20.51 45.02
N ALA A 662 14.16 21.28 43.95
CA ALA A 662 13.47 22.57 44.08
C ALA A 662 12.02 22.39 44.58
N GLU A 663 11.48 23.39 45.24
CA GLU A 663 10.08 23.43 45.67
C GLU A 663 9.19 24.01 44.55
N PRO A 664 8.08 23.35 44.19
CA PRO A 664 7.58 22.06 44.65
C PRO A 664 8.34 20.89 44.04
N LYS A 665 8.47 19.81 44.79
CA LYS A 665 9.20 18.61 44.37
C LYS A 665 8.60 17.98 43.12
N LEU A 666 9.33 18.00 42.01
CA LEU A 666 9.00 17.33 40.78
C LEU A 666 9.72 15.97 40.69
N VAL A 667 8.96 14.91 40.49
CA VAL A 667 9.50 13.56 40.19
C VAL A 667 9.29 13.26 38.75
N PHE A 668 10.36 12.98 38.05
CA PHE A 668 10.38 12.62 36.64
C PHE A 668 10.84 11.17 36.50
N ARG A 669 10.06 10.34 35.77
CA ARG A 669 10.38 8.93 35.53
C ARG A 669 10.39 8.66 34.04
N PRO A 670 11.57 8.62 33.40
CA PRO A 670 11.71 8.10 32.07
C PRO A 670 11.61 6.57 32.10
N GLY A 671 10.94 5.97 31.09
CA GLY A 671 10.73 4.52 31.03
C GLY A 671 10.55 4.00 29.62
N ASP A 672 10.50 2.68 29.50
CA ASP A 672 10.30 1.99 28.21
C ASP A 672 11.29 2.44 27.14
N TYR A 673 12.57 2.38 27.46
CA TYR A 673 13.63 2.88 26.59
C TYR A 673 13.75 2.11 25.28
N PHE A 674 14.00 2.85 24.19
CA PHE A 674 14.30 2.29 22.86
C PHE A 674 15.53 2.98 22.28
N LEU A 675 16.22 2.25 21.38
CA LEU A 675 17.34 2.78 20.59
C LEU A 675 16.83 3.29 19.25
N LYS A 676 17.24 4.50 18.87
CA LYS A 676 17.01 5.06 17.55
C LYS A 676 18.26 5.83 17.12
N ASN A 677 18.80 5.53 15.96
CA ASN A 677 20.06 6.13 15.46
C ASN A 677 21.18 6.14 16.53
N TYR A 678 21.36 5.00 17.22
CA TYR A 678 22.41 4.76 18.25
C TYR A 678 22.22 5.49 19.57
N TYR A 679 21.17 6.29 19.69
CA TYR A 679 20.84 7.02 20.91
C TYR A 679 19.66 6.41 21.63
N LEU A 680 19.70 6.49 22.94
CA LEU A 680 18.69 5.93 23.80
C LEU A 680 17.65 6.99 24.13
N PHE A 681 16.41 6.72 23.73
CA PHE A 681 15.26 7.56 24.02
C PHE A 681 14.29 6.83 24.96
N PRO A 682 13.72 7.52 25.96
CA PRO A 682 12.61 6.99 26.71
C PRO A 682 11.35 7.03 25.84
N ARG A 683 10.61 5.93 25.75
CA ARG A 683 9.29 5.93 25.11
C ARG A 683 8.28 6.68 25.96
N THR A 684 8.41 6.61 27.28
CA THR A 684 7.51 7.26 28.22
C THR A 684 8.27 8.17 29.17
N LEU A 685 7.70 9.36 29.42
CA LEU A 685 8.18 10.34 30.35
C LEU A 685 7.03 10.65 31.33
N GLU A 686 7.13 10.19 32.58
CA GLU A 686 6.11 10.43 33.60
C GLU A 686 6.55 11.52 34.57
N PHE A 687 5.75 12.54 34.69
CA PHE A 687 5.95 13.68 35.63
C PHE A 687 4.94 13.59 36.74
N LYS A 688 5.40 13.61 37.97
CA LYS A 688 4.56 13.65 39.17
C LYS A 688 4.85 14.89 39.98
N LEU A 689 3.82 15.64 40.23
CA LEU A 689 3.74 16.83 41.04
C LEU A 689 2.65 16.64 42.12
N PRO A 690 2.59 17.40 43.18
CA PRO A 690 1.61 17.18 44.29
C PRO A 690 0.16 17.08 43.84
N PHE A 691 -0.25 17.76 42.74
CA PHE A 691 -1.64 17.80 42.27
C PHE A 691 -1.81 17.49 40.79
N VAL A 692 -0.72 17.20 40.06
CA VAL A 692 -0.70 16.99 38.64
C VAL A 692 0.17 15.79 38.32
N SER A 693 -0.33 14.89 37.46
CA SER A 693 0.51 13.88 36.82
C SER A 693 0.36 14.01 35.30
N LEU A 694 1.47 13.93 34.59
CA LEU A 694 1.53 13.96 33.14
C LEU A 694 2.37 12.81 32.67
N LYS A 695 1.88 12.09 31.65
CA LYS A 695 2.64 11.10 30.91
C LYS A 695 2.78 11.57 29.47
N VAL A 696 4.01 11.65 29.00
CA VAL A 696 4.34 11.91 27.60
C VAL A 696 4.80 10.59 26.99
N THR A 697 4.21 10.19 25.87
CA THR A 697 4.61 9.00 25.13
C THR A 697 5.14 9.43 23.77
N LEU A 698 6.42 9.18 23.53
CA LEU A 698 7.08 9.44 22.25
C LEU A 698 6.78 8.30 21.27
N ASP A 699 6.58 8.64 19.99
CA ASP A 699 6.40 7.66 18.93
C ASP A 699 7.75 7.40 18.24
N PRO A 700 8.35 6.21 18.43
CA PRO A 700 9.63 5.89 17.81
C PRO A 700 9.62 5.88 16.29
N GLU A 701 8.46 5.58 15.68
CA GLU A 701 8.34 5.47 14.21
C GLU A 701 8.23 6.85 13.56
N GLN A 702 7.64 7.80 14.25
CA GLN A 702 7.48 9.18 13.77
C GLN A 702 8.61 10.12 14.26
N MET A 703 9.68 9.55 14.80
CA MET A 703 10.85 10.32 15.19
C MET A 703 11.72 10.60 13.95
N ASN A 704 11.82 11.87 13.59
CA ASN A 704 12.64 12.37 12.49
C ASN A 704 13.90 13.04 13.05
N PHE A 705 15.05 12.73 12.46
CA PHE A 705 16.29 13.41 12.69
C PHE A 705 16.52 14.36 11.53
N ASP A 706 16.50 15.67 11.80
CA ASP A 706 16.69 16.68 10.76
C ASP A 706 18.00 16.40 10.00
N ALA A 707 17.91 16.51 8.66
CA ALA A 707 18.94 16.11 7.71
C ALA A 707 20.20 17.02 7.74
N TYR A 708 20.72 17.33 8.90
CA TYR A 708 22.11 17.78 9.03
C TYR A 708 23.00 16.55 9.22
N ASN A 709 22.98 15.72 8.19
CA ASN A 709 23.92 14.64 8.01
C ASN A 709 25.26 15.19 7.60
N THR A 710 26.05 15.58 8.55
CA THR A 710 27.53 15.50 8.47
C THR A 710 28.10 15.78 9.85
N LEU A 711 27.72 15.00 10.85
CA LEU A 711 28.59 14.87 12.02
C LEU A 711 29.72 13.92 11.64
N LYS A 712 30.84 14.51 11.19
CA LYS A 712 32.15 13.89 11.34
C LYS A 712 32.32 13.66 12.84
N LEU A 713 32.27 12.39 13.23
CA LEU A 713 32.64 11.97 14.58
C LEU A 713 34.13 12.33 14.77
N PRO A 714 34.53 12.89 15.91
CA PRO A 714 35.92 13.13 16.23
C PRO A 714 36.73 11.85 16.38
#